data_93c022ee70fdd445a7f2a3b7f9ebda78
#
_entry.id   93c022ee70fdd445a7f2a3b7f9ebda78
#
_cell.length_a   1.000
_cell.length_b   1.000
_cell.length_c   1.000
_cell.angle_alpha   90.00
_cell.angle_beta   90.00
_cell.angle_gamma   90.00
#
_symmetry.space_group_name_H-M   'P 1'
#
loop_
_entity.id
_entity.type
_entity.pdbx_description
1 polymer ?
#
loop_
_entity_poly.entity_id
_entity_poly.type
_entity_poly.pdbx_seq_one_letter_code
_entity_poly.pdbx_strand_id
1 'polypeptide(L)'
;MRLFIAEKPSMAREISKCLPENKNIQKRNGYFIQGDDVVTWVVGHVLHQAEPGDYDDKYVRWRPQDLPIVPDEWKLLVTDSSRQQFETVKDLIGKADIIVNAGDPDREGQLLVDEVLYYVGNTKPVQRILLNALDEKSVRAALNDLRNNKDFHNLYQSALARARADWLIGMNLSRAYTLSERYKGNKVTLPIGRVKTPTLALVVRRERELAAFKPVDYFTLKVLYNHPNGVFWATWQPTDEQKGLDPDGRLINKAIADELVERLQAGPDGIIKAVTKSKKKDVQRLPLSLSSLQVLAGKAFSYDPQTVLDTAQKLYEKKLTTYPRSDCEYLPPNQYGDRNVILNNLQNAGDERLAQWSTDADRSIKSRAWNEKKITAHHAIIPTTVACNMNSLSREERNIYFLISQAYIAQFYGEHVYEQTKIVVEQCKEEFVANGRVVIDEGWKLLYKRQKSKSVTDNDEPDLTDERGAESDSKKEAIEETDHLPAVKKNDSVLYTDSSVEAKQTKPPSRFTPSTLLQAMKEIHKFVKNEDLKKQLKAVSGIGTEATRANIIDELISRGFMKTSGKKQVLSPTETGYLLVDALPDELLYPDETAVWEERLALMSEGEDTLDSFLSDQVKFLQLLIDKLGFDKQVNSGQMMPNVVRTITNQNRKRPMDNENVDLSTLPICPKCNKGHMQQRNGKYGAFLGCTNYPTCKHTQPIDGETSTGESNITVSEEEKKYKCPRCKEGYFVKQEARGRINWVCSNRSQCKTQCSDVNGTPSIYANK
;
A
#
# COMPACT_ATOMS: atom_id res chain seq x y z
N MET A 1 10.38 -32.64 24.99
CA MET A 1 9.83 -32.06 23.76
C MET A 1 10.31 -30.62 23.63
N ARG A 2 10.96 -30.26 22.52
CA ARG A 2 11.33 -28.88 22.20
C ARG A 2 10.28 -28.27 21.25
N LEU A 3 9.73 -27.08 21.59
CA LEU A 3 8.65 -26.45 20.87
C LEU A 3 9.17 -25.21 20.13
N PHE A 4 9.07 -25.18 18.81
CA PHE A 4 9.29 -24.00 17.99
C PHE A 4 7.96 -23.30 17.77
N ILE A 5 7.91 -21.98 18.00
CA ILE A 5 6.74 -21.13 17.74
C ILE A 5 7.13 -20.13 16.65
N ALA A 6 6.70 -20.41 15.42
CA ALA A 6 6.93 -19.56 14.27
C ALA A 6 5.84 -18.47 14.16
N GLU A 7 6.11 -17.42 13.38
CA GLU A 7 5.12 -16.39 13.10
C GLU A 7 4.01 -16.87 12.16
N LYS A 8 4.35 -17.73 11.19
CA LYS A 8 3.43 -18.17 10.12
C LYS A 8 3.61 -19.64 9.75
N PRO A 9 2.54 -20.27 9.19
CA PRO A 9 2.57 -21.68 8.79
C PRO A 9 3.67 -22.05 7.79
N SER A 10 4.01 -21.12 6.88
CA SER A 10 5.06 -21.32 5.88
C SER A 10 6.43 -21.48 6.53
N MET A 11 6.76 -20.59 7.46
CA MET A 11 8.01 -20.65 8.24
C MET A 11 8.08 -21.93 9.07
N ALA A 12 7.00 -22.28 9.77
CA ALA A 12 6.92 -23.51 10.55
C ALA A 12 7.19 -24.76 9.69
N ARG A 13 6.70 -24.77 8.46
CA ARG A 13 6.95 -25.87 7.51
C ARG A 13 8.42 -25.98 7.13
N GLU A 14 9.06 -24.85 6.84
CA GLU A 14 10.48 -24.86 6.43
C GLU A 14 11.39 -25.22 7.62
N ILE A 15 11.10 -24.75 8.83
CA ILE A 15 11.80 -25.19 10.04
C ILE A 15 11.66 -26.71 10.19
N SER A 16 10.42 -27.25 10.11
CA SER A 16 10.18 -28.66 10.31
C SER A 16 10.94 -29.56 9.32
N LYS A 17 11.16 -29.13 8.07
CA LYS A 17 11.94 -29.86 7.08
C LYS A 17 13.44 -29.94 7.41
N CYS A 18 13.95 -28.94 8.13
CA CYS A 18 15.37 -28.78 8.41
C CYS A 18 15.79 -29.40 9.77
N LEU A 19 14.83 -29.80 10.61
CA LEU A 19 15.11 -30.49 11.88
C LEU A 19 15.77 -31.87 11.64
N PRO A 20 16.58 -32.37 12.59
CA PRO A 20 17.12 -33.73 12.54
C PRO A 20 16.00 -34.77 12.35
N GLU A 21 16.29 -35.89 11.72
CA GLU A 21 15.33 -36.98 11.49
C GLU A 21 14.16 -36.67 10.54
N ASN A 22 14.42 -35.91 9.46
CA ASN A 22 13.39 -35.40 8.54
C ASN A 22 12.57 -36.45 7.74
N LYS A 23 12.64 -37.74 8.08
CA LYS A 23 11.99 -38.84 7.31
C LYS A 23 10.50 -39.02 7.58
N ASN A 24 9.95 -38.50 8.69
CA ASN A 24 8.56 -38.72 9.09
C ASN A 24 7.90 -37.49 9.70
N ILE A 25 7.86 -36.35 8.97
CA ILE A 25 7.13 -35.18 9.45
C ILE A 25 5.64 -35.48 9.52
N GLN A 26 5.08 -35.48 10.73
CA GLN A 26 3.65 -35.62 10.94
C GLN A 26 2.97 -34.25 10.97
N LYS A 27 2.10 -34.01 9.99
CA LYS A 27 1.25 -32.82 10.01
C LYS A 27 0.04 -33.05 10.89
N ARG A 28 -0.21 -32.16 11.84
CA ARG A 28 -1.39 -32.09 12.69
C ARG A 28 -2.14 -30.77 12.44
N ASN A 29 -3.32 -30.65 13.02
CA ASN A 29 -4.04 -29.37 12.94
C ASN A 29 -3.33 -28.34 13.83
N GLY A 30 -2.75 -27.30 13.20
CA GLY A 30 -2.04 -26.23 13.88
C GLY A 30 -0.56 -26.47 14.21
N TYR A 31 0.05 -27.62 13.86
CA TYR A 31 1.47 -27.88 14.13
C TYR A 31 2.05 -29.05 13.32
N PHE A 32 3.38 -29.18 13.32
CA PHE A 32 4.14 -30.31 12.78
C PHE A 32 4.90 -31.04 13.92
N ILE A 33 5.04 -32.34 13.81
CA ILE A 33 5.85 -33.16 14.73
C ILE A 33 7.01 -33.77 13.95
N GLN A 34 8.22 -33.68 14.50
CA GLN A 34 9.44 -34.23 13.95
C GLN A 34 10.31 -34.80 15.06
N GLY A 35 10.19 -36.12 15.32
CA GLY A 35 10.84 -36.74 16.49
C GLY A 35 10.36 -36.10 17.79
N ASP A 36 11.31 -35.61 18.62
CA ASP A 36 11.02 -34.89 19.86
C ASP A 36 10.75 -33.41 19.69
N ASP A 37 10.85 -32.90 18.46
CA ASP A 37 10.59 -31.50 18.12
C ASP A 37 9.17 -31.30 17.60
N VAL A 38 8.54 -30.25 18.07
CA VAL A 38 7.23 -29.78 17.58
C VAL A 38 7.36 -28.37 17.08
N VAL A 39 6.78 -28.08 15.89
CA VAL A 39 6.78 -26.75 15.30
C VAL A 39 5.35 -26.30 15.11
N THR A 40 4.97 -25.24 15.81
CA THR A 40 3.69 -24.56 15.68
C THR A 40 3.88 -23.12 15.18
N TRP A 41 2.81 -22.36 15.08
CA TRP A 41 2.86 -20.98 14.63
C TRP A 41 1.77 -20.13 15.28
N VAL A 42 2.01 -18.82 15.34
CA VAL A 42 0.98 -17.81 15.56
C VAL A 42 0.53 -17.25 14.20
N VAL A 43 -0.71 -16.99 13.97
CA VAL A 43 -1.18 -16.42 12.68
C VAL A 43 -1.23 -14.90 12.82
N GLY A 44 -0.05 -14.24 12.86
CA GLY A 44 0.04 -12.85 13.25
C GLY A 44 -0.37 -12.64 14.71
N HIS A 45 -1.02 -11.51 15.03
CA HIS A 45 -1.50 -11.24 16.39
C HIS A 45 -2.68 -12.14 16.77
N VAL A 46 -2.40 -13.22 17.51
CA VAL A 46 -3.43 -14.10 18.13
C VAL A 46 -4.04 -13.46 19.38
N LEU A 47 -3.36 -12.45 19.94
CA LEU A 47 -3.82 -11.61 21.02
C LEU A 47 -4.03 -10.18 20.50
N HIS A 48 -4.87 -9.41 21.16
CA HIS A 48 -5.03 -7.98 20.93
C HIS A 48 -5.25 -7.25 22.24
N GLN A 49 -4.90 -5.98 22.26
CA GLN A 49 -5.14 -5.15 23.45
C GLN A 49 -6.62 -4.95 23.67
N ALA A 50 -7.04 -5.04 24.94
CA ALA A 50 -8.42 -4.86 25.34
C ALA A 50 -8.95 -3.47 24.95
N GLU A 51 -10.22 -3.40 24.61
CA GLU A 51 -10.91 -2.16 24.32
C GLU A 51 -11.27 -1.42 25.65
N PRO A 52 -11.47 -0.10 25.65
CA PRO A 52 -11.81 0.62 26.88
C PRO A 52 -12.98 0.02 27.70
N GLY A 53 -14.01 -0.49 27.01
CA GLY A 53 -15.14 -1.15 27.67
C GLY A 53 -14.80 -2.47 28.40
N ASP A 54 -13.67 -3.10 28.07
CA ASP A 54 -13.18 -4.30 28.75
C ASP A 54 -12.43 -3.96 30.06
N TYR A 55 -12.06 -2.69 30.24
CA TYR A 55 -11.47 -2.19 31.49
C TYR A 55 -12.55 -1.70 32.47
N ASP A 56 -13.54 -0.91 31.96
CA ASP A 56 -14.64 -0.39 32.77
C ASP A 56 -15.84 -0.08 31.86
N ASP A 57 -17.03 -0.52 32.23
CA ASP A 57 -18.29 -0.30 31.50
C ASP A 57 -18.58 1.20 31.27
N LYS A 58 -18.10 2.10 32.15
CA LYS A 58 -18.24 3.55 31.96
C LYS A 58 -17.65 4.03 30.63
N TYR A 59 -16.59 3.39 30.15
CA TYR A 59 -15.90 3.74 28.89
C TYR A 59 -16.62 3.26 27.61
N VAL A 60 -17.69 2.47 27.74
CA VAL A 60 -18.55 2.11 26.59
C VAL A 60 -19.20 3.36 26.02
N ARG A 61 -19.62 4.29 26.87
CA ARG A 61 -20.11 5.62 26.47
C ARG A 61 -18.95 6.60 26.43
N TRP A 62 -18.88 7.36 25.34
CA TRP A 62 -17.83 8.37 25.18
C TRP A 62 -18.22 9.65 25.91
N ARG A 63 -17.41 10.08 26.86
CA ARG A 63 -17.60 11.31 27.61
C ARG A 63 -16.27 12.03 27.77
N PRO A 64 -16.23 13.38 27.70
CA PRO A 64 -15.00 14.15 27.86
C PRO A 64 -14.31 13.92 29.20
N GLN A 65 -15.10 13.83 30.30
CA GLN A 65 -14.56 13.65 31.66
C GLN A 65 -13.89 12.28 31.89
N ASP A 66 -14.07 11.35 30.98
CA ASP A 66 -13.41 10.03 31.05
C ASP A 66 -12.05 10.00 30.30
N LEU A 67 -11.64 11.13 29.70
CA LEU A 67 -10.41 11.24 28.91
C LEU A 67 -9.31 11.99 29.68
N PRO A 68 -8.06 11.58 29.59
CA PRO A 68 -7.59 10.40 28.82
C PRO A 68 -7.84 9.08 29.55
N ILE A 69 -8.14 8.02 28.77
CA ILE A 69 -8.21 6.66 29.28
C ILE A 69 -6.79 6.09 29.20
N VAL A 70 -6.21 5.84 30.36
CA VAL A 70 -4.87 5.24 30.51
C VAL A 70 -5.04 4.01 31.41
N PRO A 71 -4.80 2.80 30.89
CA PRO A 71 -4.90 1.60 31.73
C PRO A 71 -3.79 1.55 32.78
N ASP A 72 -4.12 1.29 34.03
CA ASP A 72 -3.14 0.98 35.07
C ASP A 72 -2.46 -0.37 34.79
N GLU A 73 -3.27 -1.36 34.39
CA GLU A 73 -2.81 -2.66 33.96
C GLU A 73 -3.29 -2.97 32.54
N TRP A 74 -2.38 -3.33 31.66
CA TRP A 74 -2.69 -3.66 30.28
C TRP A 74 -3.26 -5.05 30.15
N LYS A 75 -4.45 -5.18 29.56
CA LYS A 75 -5.15 -6.44 29.33
C LYS A 75 -5.03 -6.85 27.87
N LEU A 76 -4.69 -8.12 27.65
CA LEU A 76 -4.71 -8.77 26.36
C LEU A 76 -5.90 -9.70 26.25
N LEU A 77 -6.53 -9.78 25.09
CA LEU A 77 -7.64 -10.67 24.80
C LEU A 77 -7.31 -11.54 23.59
N VAL A 78 -7.80 -12.79 23.61
CA VAL A 78 -7.63 -13.71 22.50
C VAL A 78 -8.52 -13.31 21.34
N THR A 79 -7.92 -13.18 20.15
CA THR A 79 -8.64 -12.83 18.92
C THR A 79 -9.55 -13.99 18.49
N ASP A 80 -10.85 -13.76 18.33
CA ASP A 80 -11.84 -14.82 18.06
C ASP A 80 -11.52 -15.64 16.81
N SER A 81 -11.04 -15.01 15.74
CA SER A 81 -10.70 -15.70 14.48
C SER A 81 -9.49 -16.64 14.61
N SER A 82 -8.62 -16.43 15.57
CA SER A 82 -7.41 -17.23 15.83
C SER A 82 -7.48 -18.06 17.11
N ARG A 83 -8.61 -18.06 17.80
CA ARG A 83 -8.82 -18.75 19.09
C ARG A 83 -8.41 -20.23 19.05
N GLN A 84 -8.80 -20.95 17.99
CA GLN A 84 -8.45 -22.38 17.86
C GLN A 84 -6.94 -22.59 17.77
N GLN A 85 -6.23 -21.74 17.02
CA GLN A 85 -4.77 -21.82 16.91
C GLN A 85 -4.09 -21.42 18.23
N PHE A 86 -4.60 -20.39 18.89
CA PHE A 86 -4.12 -19.96 20.21
C PHE A 86 -4.21 -21.11 21.24
N GLU A 87 -5.35 -21.80 21.33
CA GLU A 87 -5.50 -22.93 22.26
C GLU A 87 -4.54 -24.09 21.93
N THR A 88 -4.29 -24.33 20.62
CA THR A 88 -3.27 -25.30 20.19
C THR A 88 -1.87 -24.90 20.66
N VAL A 89 -1.49 -23.64 20.47
CA VAL A 89 -0.17 -23.12 20.91
C VAL A 89 -0.04 -23.22 22.44
N LYS A 90 -1.07 -22.80 23.16
CA LYS A 90 -1.12 -22.87 24.64
C LYS A 90 -0.96 -24.28 25.17
N ASP A 91 -1.66 -25.27 24.59
CA ASP A 91 -1.55 -26.69 24.96
C ASP A 91 -0.13 -27.22 24.71
N LEU A 92 0.48 -26.88 23.59
CA LEU A 92 1.84 -27.24 23.24
C LEU A 92 2.88 -26.59 24.17
N ILE A 93 2.71 -25.31 24.53
CA ILE A 93 3.54 -24.64 25.54
C ILE A 93 3.48 -25.40 26.87
N GLY A 94 2.30 -25.83 27.29
CA GLY A 94 2.13 -26.63 28.50
C GLY A 94 2.96 -27.93 28.51
N LYS A 95 3.12 -28.56 27.35
CA LYS A 95 3.83 -29.85 27.16
C LYS A 95 5.33 -29.73 26.88
N ALA A 96 5.81 -28.54 26.50
CA ALA A 96 7.19 -28.30 26.13
C ALA A 96 8.13 -28.30 27.35
N ASP A 97 9.39 -28.73 27.18
CA ASP A 97 10.47 -28.56 28.15
C ASP A 97 11.29 -27.31 27.84
N ILE A 98 11.49 -27.05 26.54
CA ILE A 98 12.21 -25.89 26.01
C ILE A 98 11.37 -25.30 24.87
N ILE A 99 11.29 -23.99 24.82
CA ILE A 99 10.59 -23.25 23.76
C ILE A 99 11.61 -22.50 22.90
N VAL A 100 11.39 -22.45 21.60
CA VAL A 100 12.19 -21.67 20.68
C VAL A 100 11.26 -20.63 20.01
N ASN A 101 11.49 -19.35 20.32
CA ASN A 101 10.86 -18.25 19.64
C ASN A 101 11.42 -18.16 18.23
N ALA A 102 10.59 -18.44 17.23
CA ALA A 102 10.90 -18.39 15.81
C ALA A 102 10.00 -17.40 15.08
N GLY A 103 9.71 -16.24 15.71
CA GLY A 103 9.13 -15.07 15.04
C GLY A 103 10.11 -14.47 14.03
N ASP A 104 9.64 -13.58 13.17
CA ASP A 104 10.53 -12.86 12.24
C ASP A 104 11.65 -12.13 13.02
N PRO A 105 12.84 -11.92 12.44
CA PRO A 105 14.00 -11.37 13.16
C PRO A 105 13.92 -9.85 13.31
N ASP A 106 12.75 -9.34 13.65
CA ASP A 106 12.48 -7.95 13.95
C ASP A 106 11.73 -7.79 15.28
N ARG A 107 11.44 -6.54 15.67
CA ARG A 107 10.76 -6.23 16.92
C ARG A 107 9.31 -6.75 16.96
N GLU A 108 8.60 -6.77 15.84
CA GLU A 108 7.22 -7.26 15.79
C GLU A 108 7.18 -8.80 15.92
N GLY A 109 8.05 -9.53 15.20
CA GLY A 109 8.15 -10.98 15.32
C GLY A 109 8.60 -11.43 16.71
N GLN A 110 9.45 -10.64 17.40
CA GLN A 110 9.79 -10.85 18.81
C GLN A 110 8.55 -10.71 19.69
N LEU A 111 7.77 -9.62 19.51
CA LEU A 111 6.57 -9.34 20.30
C LEU A 111 5.51 -10.43 20.14
N LEU A 112 5.22 -10.85 18.90
CA LEU A 112 4.15 -11.80 18.59
C LEU A 112 4.24 -13.11 19.37
N VAL A 113 5.46 -13.62 19.60
CA VAL A 113 5.67 -14.88 20.35
C VAL A 113 5.79 -14.60 21.84
N ASP A 114 6.55 -13.59 22.25
CA ASP A 114 6.74 -13.27 23.66
C ASP A 114 5.44 -12.85 24.36
N GLU A 115 4.56 -12.16 23.65
CA GLU A 115 3.23 -11.76 24.15
C GLU A 115 2.37 -12.99 24.48
N VAL A 116 2.42 -14.03 23.65
CA VAL A 116 1.74 -15.30 23.92
C VAL A 116 2.37 -16.00 25.12
N LEU A 117 3.70 -16.06 25.19
CA LEU A 117 4.42 -16.68 26.33
C LEU A 117 4.12 -15.97 27.63
N TYR A 118 4.07 -14.63 27.61
CA TYR A 118 3.68 -13.82 28.76
C TYR A 118 2.21 -14.07 29.16
N TYR A 119 1.29 -14.07 28.20
CA TYR A 119 -0.14 -14.26 28.46
C TYR A 119 -0.47 -15.60 29.10
N VAL A 120 0.24 -16.68 28.70
CA VAL A 120 0.04 -18.01 29.28
C VAL A 120 0.84 -18.24 30.57
N GLY A 121 1.62 -17.25 31.03
CA GLY A 121 2.45 -17.38 32.26
C GLY A 121 3.60 -18.37 32.11
N ASN A 122 4.30 -18.39 30.96
CA ASN A 122 5.39 -19.31 30.72
C ASN A 122 6.58 -19.07 31.66
N THR A 123 7.02 -20.15 32.32
CA THR A 123 8.22 -20.13 33.18
C THR A 123 9.36 -20.99 32.64
N LYS A 124 9.16 -21.64 31.49
CA LYS A 124 10.13 -22.56 30.89
C LYS A 124 11.23 -21.79 30.15
N PRO A 125 12.41 -22.39 29.94
CA PRO A 125 13.49 -21.77 29.15
C PRO A 125 13.04 -21.46 27.74
N VAL A 126 13.39 -20.25 27.26
CA VAL A 126 13.09 -19.82 25.92
C VAL A 126 14.39 -19.48 25.18
N GLN A 127 14.57 -20.07 24.01
CA GLN A 127 15.63 -19.76 23.05
C GLN A 127 15.06 -18.92 21.89
N ARG A 128 15.92 -18.28 21.15
CA ARG A 128 15.58 -17.47 19.96
C ARG A 128 16.32 -18.01 18.75
N ILE A 129 15.62 -18.22 17.66
CA ILE A 129 16.19 -18.46 16.33
C ILE A 129 15.96 -17.23 15.43
N LEU A 130 16.97 -16.78 14.71
CA LEU A 130 16.89 -15.66 13.77
C LEU A 130 16.92 -16.20 12.34
N LEU A 131 15.80 -16.11 11.64
CA LEU A 131 15.63 -16.62 10.27
C LEU A 131 15.51 -15.47 9.26
N ASN A 132 16.63 -15.03 8.71
CA ASN A 132 16.66 -14.00 7.67
C ASN A 132 16.26 -14.54 6.28
N ALA A 133 16.35 -15.85 6.07
CA ALA A 133 15.91 -16.52 4.85
C ALA A 133 15.37 -17.91 5.19
N LEU A 134 14.45 -18.42 4.36
CA LEU A 134 13.76 -19.69 4.57
C LEU A 134 14.26 -20.82 3.65
N ASP A 135 15.39 -20.64 2.99
CA ASP A 135 16.08 -21.72 2.28
C ASP A 135 16.72 -22.70 3.27
N GLU A 136 16.84 -23.95 2.86
CA GLU A 136 17.30 -25.04 3.74
C GLU A 136 18.66 -24.76 4.39
N LYS A 137 19.59 -24.16 3.64
CA LYS A 137 20.94 -23.86 4.14
C LYS A 137 20.91 -22.82 5.26
N SER A 138 20.14 -21.77 5.05
CA SER A 138 19.97 -20.68 6.03
C SER A 138 19.25 -21.15 7.29
N VAL A 139 18.19 -21.93 7.13
CA VAL A 139 17.44 -22.50 8.27
C VAL A 139 18.32 -23.46 9.09
N ARG A 140 19.11 -24.35 8.45
CA ARG A 140 20.04 -25.24 9.15
C ARG A 140 21.14 -24.48 9.88
N ALA A 141 21.67 -23.42 9.28
CA ALA A 141 22.65 -22.56 9.94
C ALA A 141 22.07 -21.89 11.20
N ALA A 142 20.85 -21.34 11.09
CA ALA A 142 20.16 -20.70 12.20
C ALA A 142 19.78 -21.69 13.34
N LEU A 143 19.42 -22.94 13.00
CA LEU A 143 19.17 -24.00 13.99
C LEU A 143 20.42 -24.35 14.81
N ASN A 144 21.61 -24.12 14.29
CA ASN A 144 22.87 -24.32 14.99
C ASN A 144 23.32 -23.08 15.80
N ASP A 145 22.63 -21.93 15.64
CA ASP A 145 22.94 -20.64 16.34
C ASP A 145 21.73 -20.18 17.18
N LEU A 146 21.17 -21.08 17.99
CA LEU A 146 20.12 -20.73 18.92
C LEU A 146 20.67 -19.88 20.06
N ARG A 147 20.04 -18.72 20.33
CA ARG A 147 20.45 -17.75 21.34
C ARG A 147 19.47 -17.72 22.50
N ASN A 148 19.84 -17.06 23.60
CA ASN A 148 18.91 -16.85 24.70
C ASN A 148 17.85 -15.80 24.31
N ASN A 149 16.55 -16.10 24.46
CA ASN A 149 15.49 -15.15 24.14
C ASN A 149 15.56 -13.86 24.99
N LYS A 150 16.14 -13.93 26.19
CA LYS A 150 16.31 -12.76 27.05
C LYS A 150 17.21 -11.68 26.44
N ASP A 151 18.13 -12.05 25.55
CA ASP A 151 19.03 -11.10 24.87
C ASP A 151 18.27 -10.18 23.92
N PHE A 152 17.02 -10.53 23.57
CA PHE A 152 16.12 -9.81 22.68
C PHE A 152 14.99 -9.07 23.42
N HIS A 153 15.10 -8.96 24.75
CA HIS A 153 14.08 -8.29 25.56
C HIS A 153 13.83 -6.83 25.14
N ASN A 154 14.88 -6.11 24.77
CA ASN A 154 14.76 -4.72 24.33
C ASN A 154 13.95 -4.58 23.04
N LEU A 155 14.05 -5.54 22.09
CA LEU A 155 13.20 -5.59 20.91
C LEU A 155 11.73 -5.78 21.26
N TYR A 156 11.44 -6.69 22.21
CA TYR A 156 10.10 -6.87 22.75
C TYR A 156 9.55 -5.58 23.36
N GLN A 157 10.35 -4.88 24.20
CA GLN A 157 9.94 -3.63 24.84
C GLN A 157 9.63 -2.54 23.82
N SER A 158 10.44 -2.41 22.78
CA SER A 158 10.27 -1.45 21.69
C SER A 158 8.94 -1.68 20.93
N ALA A 159 8.64 -2.93 20.57
CA ALA A 159 7.38 -3.27 19.89
C ALA A 159 6.16 -3.05 20.81
N LEU A 160 6.27 -3.43 22.08
CA LEU A 160 5.22 -3.23 23.08
C LEU A 160 4.93 -1.73 23.32
N ALA A 161 6.00 -0.91 23.41
CA ALA A 161 5.89 0.53 23.55
C ALA A 161 5.10 1.15 22.39
N ARG A 162 5.44 0.75 21.16
CA ARG A 162 4.72 1.19 19.96
C ARG A 162 3.25 0.78 20.01
N ALA A 163 2.96 -0.48 20.30
CA ALA A 163 1.59 -1.00 20.31
C ALA A 163 0.71 -0.28 21.35
N ARG A 164 1.24 -0.05 22.56
CA ARG A 164 0.54 0.66 23.64
C ARG A 164 0.34 2.15 23.32
N ALA A 165 1.34 2.81 22.77
CA ALA A 165 1.25 4.21 22.39
C ALA A 165 0.28 4.43 21.22
N ASP A 166 0.28 3.57 20.19
CA ASP A 166 -0.70 3.61 19.10
C ASP A 166 -2.14 3.41 19.63
N TRP A 167 -2.33 2.55 20.66
CA TRP A 167 -3.60 2.39 21.33
C TRP A 167 -4.00 3.66 22.09
N LEU A 168 -3.11 4.23 22.92
CA LEU A 168 -3.36 5.45 23.70
C LEU A 168 -3.78 6.61 22.80
N ILE A 169 -2.99 6.90 21.78
CA ILE A 169 -3.22 8.01 20.86
C ILE A 169 -4.48 7.75 20.02
N GLY A 170 -4.57 6.59 19.39
CA GLY A 170 -5.70 6.25 18.51
C GLY A 170 -7.03 6.23 19.23
N MET A 171 -7.08 5.62 20.41
CA MET A 171 -8.30 5.46 21.19
C MET A 171 -8.77 6.78 21.79
N ASN A 172 -7.87 7.50 22.46
CA ASN A 172 -8.24 8.72 23.17
C ASN A 172 -8.53 9.89 22.24
N LEU A 173 -7.63 10.15 21.26
CA LEU A 173 -7.82 11.30 20.37
C LEU A 173 -9.01 11.08 19.43
N SER A 174 -9.27 9.85 18.96
CA SER A 174 -10.48 9.59 18.18
C SER A 174 -11.75 9.92 18.93
N ARG A 175 -11.81 9.63 20.25
CA ARG A 175 -12.92 10.00 21.10
C ARG A 175 -12.98 11.51 21.34
N ALA A 176 -11.87 12.11 21.74
CA ALA A 176 -11.79 13.52 22.08
C ALA A 176 -12.24 14.41 20.91
N TYR A 177 -11.63 14.24 19.74
CA TYR A 177 -11.96 15.07 18.56
C TYR A 177 -13.35 14.74 17.99
N THR A 178 -13.80 13.49 18.06
CA THR A 178 -15.19 13.14 17.71
C THR A 178 -16.18 13.86 18.61
N LEU A 179 -15.95 13.89 19.91
CA LEU A 179 -16.81 14.61 20.87
C LEU A 179 -16.78 16.10 20.59
N SER A 180 -15.60 16.70 20.42
CA SER A 180 -15.46 18.13 20.09
C SER A 180 -16.26 18.50 18.83
N GLU A 181 -16.15 17.72 17.75
CA GLU A 181 -16.90 17.99 16.53
C GLU A 181 -18.41 17.80 16.69
N ARG A 182 -18.84 16.86 17.51
CA ARG A 182 -20.28 16.69 17.84
C ARG A 182 -20.84 17.84 18.63
N TYR A 183 -20.07 18.49 19.52
CA TYR A 183 -20.49 19.74 20.19
C TYR A 183 -20.68 20.87 19.18
N LYS A 184 -19.89 20.92 18.11
CA LYS A 184 -20.07 21.87 17.00
C LYS A 184 -21.23 21.52 16.07
N GLY A 185 -21.96 20.40 16.32
CA GLY A 185 -23.09 19.94 15.51
C GLY A 185 -22.74 18.94 14.41
N ASN A 186 -21.49 18.56 14.26
CA ASN A 186 -21.05 17.61 13.23
C ASN A 186 -21.30 16.16 13.67
N LYS A 187 -22.18 15.44 12.96
CA LYS A 187 -22.51 14.03 13.24
C LYS A 187 -21.51 13.07 12.58
N VAL A 188 -20.25 13.14 12.96
CA VAL A 188 -19.16 12.36 12.36
C VAL A 188 -18.36 11.64 13.43
N THR A 189 -17.73 10.52 13.08
CA THR A 189 -16.71 9.86 13.90
C THR A 189 -15.35 10.04 13.23
N LEU A 190 -14.40 10.62 13.95
CA LEU A 190 -13.06 10.94 13.46
C LEU A 190 -12.05 9.88 13.94
N PRO A 191 -11.63 8.94 13.09
CA PRO A 191 -10.60 7.98 13.44
C PRO A 191 -9.22 8.62 13.32
N ILE A 192 -8.58 8.86 14.44
CA ILE A 192 -7.23 9.43 14.48
C ILE A 192 -6.20 8.32 14.65
N GLY A 193 -5.05 8.48 14.03
CA GLY A 193 -3.94 7.55 14.15
C GLY A 193 -2.67 8.10 13.52
N ARG A 194 -1.55 7.75 14.12
CA ARG A 194 -0.22 8.23 13.77
C ARG A 194 0.17 8.10 12.28
N VAL A 195 -0.32 7.07 11.59
CA VAL A 195 -0.06 6.86 10.16
C VAL A 195 -1.24 7.34 9.31
N LYS A 196 -2.46 7.02 9.72
CA LYS A 196 -3.69 7.29 8.97
C LYS A 196 -3.92 8.79 8.78
N THR A 197 -3.75 9.56 9.83
CA THR A 197 -4.01 11.01 9.82
C THR A 197 -3.05 11.76 8.89
N PRO A 198 -1.71 11.59 8.99
CA PRO A 198 -0.79 12.23 8.05
C PRO A 198 -1.00 11.78 6.61
N THR A 199 -1.39 10.52 6.37
CA THR A 199 -1.70 10.01 5.02
C THR A 199 -2.88 10.76 4.39
N LEU A 200 -3.98 10.99 5.13
CA LEU A 200 -5.09 11.81 4.65
C LEU A 200 -4.68 13.26 4.45
N ALA A 201 -3.88 13.81 5.37
CA ALA A 201 -3.39 15.18 5.29
C ALA A 201 -2.57 15.45 4.03
N LEU A 202 -1.79 14.48 3.51
CA LEU A 202 -1.09 14.61 2.23
C LEU A 202 -2.08 14.89 1.08
N VAL A 203 -3.18 14.14 1.02
CA VAL A 203 -4.19 14.28 -0.04
C VAL A 203 -4.91 15.63 0.08
N VAL A 204 -5.29 16.03 1.30
CA VAL A 204 -5.96 17.33 1.54
C VAL A 204 -5.04 18.50 1.19
N ARG A 205 -3.76 18.44 1.57
CA ARG A 205 -2.78 19.49 1.22
C ARG A 205 -2.58 19.60 -0.28
N ARG A 206 -2.48 18.48 -1.00
CA ARG A 206 -2.38 18.47 -2.45
C ARG A 206 -3.60 19.13 -3.11
N GLU A 207 -4.81 18.88 -2.65
CA GLU A 207 -6.01 19.55 -3.20
C GLU A 207 -6.01 21.04 -2.89
N ARG A 208 -5.55 21.47 -1.72
CA ARG A 208 -5.41 22.90 -1.38
C ARG A 208 -4.33 23.59 -2.22
N GLU A 209 -3.21 22.92 -2.44
CA GLU A 209 -2.15 23.37 -3.32
C GLU A 209 -2.68 23.56 -4.75
N LEU A 210 -3.44 22.60 -5.25
CA LEU A 210 -4.10 22.67 -6.57
C LEU A 210 -5.11 23.80 -6.65
N ALA A 211 -5.92 24.00 -5.61
CA ALA A 211 -6.91 25.08 -5.56
C ALA A 211 -6.28 26.47 -5.48
N ALA A 212 -5.12 26.59 -4.84
CA ALA A 212 -4.37 27.83 -4.71
C ALA A 212 -3.44 28.09 -5.90
N PHE A 213 -3.21 27.10 -6.76
CA PHE A 213 -2.27 27.18 -7.86
C PHE A 213 -2.71 28.22 -8.88
N LYS A 214 -1.80 29.13 -9.22
CA LYS A 214 -1.95 30.10 -10.31
C LYS A 214 -0.86 29.83 -11.34
N PRO A 215 -1.24 29.50 -12.57
CA PRO A 215 -0.25 29.35 -13.64
C PRO A 215 0.55 30.62 -13.82
N VAL A 216 1.84 30.49 -13.97
CA VAL A 216 2.75 31.62 -14.29
C VAL A 216 3.36 31.35 -15.64
N ASP A 217 3.25 32.31 -16.53
CA ASP A 217 3.91 32.29 -17.84
C ASP A 217 5.40 32.55 -17.65
N TYR A 218 6.23 31.79 -18.33
CA TYR A 218 7.66 31.97 -18.34
C TYR A 218 8.23 31.66 -19.72
N PHE A 219 9.41 32.14 -20.00
CA PHE A 219 10.01 32.13 -21.32
C PHE A 219 11.35 31.41 -21.30
N THR A 220 11.60 30.60 -22.33
CA THR A 220 12.89 29.91 -22.53
C THR A 220 13.44 30.39 -23.87
N LEU A 221 14.63 31.03 -23.85
CA LEU A 221 15.34 31.43 -25.06
C LEU A 221 16.31 30.35 -25.51
N LYS A 222 16.16 29.90 -26.75
CA LYS A 222 17.08 29.02 -27.45
C LYS A 222 17.70 29.73 -28.63
N VAL A 223 18.96 29.41 -28.90
CA VAL A 223 19.73 29.93 -30.03
C VAL A 223 20.26 28.79 -30.86
N LEU A 224 20.08 28.85 -32.17
CA LEU A 224 20.65 27.91 -33.10
C LEU A 224 22.04 28.43 -33.54
N TYR A 225 23.05 27.67 -33.18
CA TYR A 225 24.43 27.94 -33.57
C TYR A 225 24.87 27.02 -34.71
N ASN A 226 25.60 27.62 -35.69
CA ASN A 226 26.21 26.91 -36.80
C ASN A 226 27.74 26.83 -36.60
N HIS A 227 28.26 25.60 -36.63
CA HIS A 227 29.68 25.28 -36.61
C HIS A 227 30.00 24.47 -37.86
N PRO A 228 31.25 24.48 -38.42
CA PRO A 228 31.62 23.69 -39.59
C PRO A 228 31.27 22.18 -39.49
N ASN A 229 31.23 21.66 -38.29
CA ASN A 229 30.89 20.24 -38.03
C ASN A 229 29.40 19.98 -37.81
N GLY A 230 28.53 21.00 -37.90
CA GLY A 230 27.09 20.85 -37.75
C GLY A 230 26.42 21.94 -36.92
N VAL A 231 25.10 21.95 -36.94
CA VAL A 231 24.25 22.90 -36.21
C VAL A 231 23.72 22.31 -34.89
N PHE A 232 23.51 23.16 -33.91
CA PHE A 232 22.93 22.73 -32.63
C PHE A 232 22.17 23.87 -31.94
N TRP A 233 21.12 23.52 -31.21
CA TRP A 233 20.40 24.42 -30.32
C TRP A 233 21.06 24.48 -28.96
N ALA A 234 21.20 25.69 -28.41
CA ALA A 234 21.64 25.92 -27.05
C ALA A 234 20.63 26.83 -26.32
N THR A 235 20.36 26.49 -25.07
CA THR A 235 19.39 27.20 -24.23
C THR A 235 20.14 28.22 -23.37
N TRP A 236 19.64 29.45 -23.34
CA TRP A 236 20.18 30.52 -22.50
C TRP A 236 20.14 30.13 -21.02
N GLN A 237 21.20 30.43 -20.30
CA GLN A 237 21.35 30.22 -18.87
C GLN A 237 21.54 31.55 -18.17
N PRO A 238 20.46 32.19 -17.67
CA PRO A 238 20.58 33.45 -16.94
C PRO A 238 21.38 33.25 -15.66
N THR A 239 22.12 34.26 -15.22
CA THR A 239 22.76 34.28 -13.91
C THR A 239 21.72 34.54 -12.82
N ASP A 240 22.02 34.16 -11.58
CA ASP A 240 21.12 34.37 -10.42
C ASP A 240 20.83 35.87 -10.17
N GLU A 241 21.69 36.77 -10.67
CA GLU A 241 21.52 38.23 -10.57
C GLU A 241 20.62 38.83 -11.70
N GLN A 242 20.21 38.00 -12.66
CA GLN A 242 19.39 38.43 -13.79
C GLN A 242 18.03 38.92 -13.30
N LYS A 243 17.69 40.16 -13.67
CA LYS A 243 16.35 40.72 -13.40
C LYS A 243 15.26 39.98 -14.22
N GLY A 244 14.05 39.88 -13.67
CA GLY A 244 12.91 39.29 -14.37
C GLY A 244 12.85 37.75 -14.23
N LEU A 245 13.61 37.17 -13.31
CA LEU A 245 13.46 35.77 -12.91
C LEU A 245 12.50 35.62 -11.74
N ASP A 246 11.81 34.48 -11.70
CA ASP A 246 11.07 34.05 -10.52
C ASP A 246 12.00 33.36 -9.49
N PRO A 247 11.51 32.98 -8.28
CA PRO A 247 12.31 32.27 -7.28
C PRO A 247 12.90 30.93 -7.75
N ASP A 248 12.35 30.32 -8.78
CA ASP A 248 12.83 29.06 -9.38
C ASP A 248 13.83 29.31 -10.54
N GLY A 249 14.17 30.59 -10.83
CA GLY A 249 15.13 30.98 -11.86
C GLY A 249 14.55 30.97 -13.28
N ARG A 250 13.21 30.99 -13.44
CA ARG A 250 12.54 31.06 -14.76
C ARG A 250 12.32 32.52 -15.18
N LEU A 251 12.57 32.81 -16.44
CA LEU A 251 12.34 34.15 -16.99
C LEU A 251 10.84 34.42 -17.12
N ILE A 252 10.29 35.39 -16.39
CA ILE A 252 8.88 35.79 -16.42
C ILE A 252 8.63 37.06 -17.21
N ASN A 253 9.67 37.73 -17.67
CA ASN A 253 9.57 38.94 -18.51
C ASN A 253 10.07 38.68 -19.92
N LYS A 254 9.14 38.61 -20.90
CA LYS A 254 9.45 38.32 -22.28
C LYS A 254 10.36 39.40 -22.92
N ALA A 255 10.19 40.68 -22.56
CA ALA A 255 10.96 41.76 -23.14
C ALA A 255 12.49 41.56 -22.97
N ILE A 256 12.92 41.00 -21.87
CA ILE A 256 14.34 40.69 -21.64
C ILE A 256 14.86 39.65 -22.63
N ALA A 257 14.05 38.64 -22.98
CA ALA A 257 14.45 37.68 -24.01
C ALA A 257 14.48 38.34 -25.40
N ASP A 258 13.49 39.17 -25.72
CA ASP A 258 13.42 39.86 -27.02
C ASP A 258 14.59 40.84 -27.20
N GLU A 259 14.93 41.64 -26.17
CA GLU A 259 16.11 42.51 -26.15
C GLU A 259 17.43 41.73 -26.29
N LEU A 260 17.52 40.55 -25.63
CA LEU A 260 18.67 39.69 -25.77
C LEU A 260 18.82 39.16 -27.20
N VAL A 261 17.72 38.74 -27.82
CA VAL A 261 17.71 38.29 -29.23
C VAL A 261 18.25 39.39 -30.16
N GLU A 262 17.76 40.63 -30.02
CA GLU A 262 18.25 41.78 -30.84
C GLU A 262 19.75 42.01 -30.63
N ARG A 263 20.22 41.92 -29.39
CA ARG A 263 21.63 42.07 -29.03
C ARG A 263 22.50 40.93 -29.59
N LEU A 264 22.00 39.70 -29.63
CA LEU A 264 22.70 38.54 -30.19
C LEU A 264 22.80 38.61 -31.72
N GLN A 265 21.73 39.11 -32.41
CA GLN A 265 21.70 39.27 -33.86
C GLN A 265 22.67 40.39 -34.36
N ALA A 266 22.80 41.46 -33.58
CA ALA A 266 23.69 42.56 -33.89
C ALA A 266 25.12 42.36 -33.37
N GLY A 267 25.34 41.41 -32.53
CA GLY A 267 26.59 41.18 -31.83
C GLY A 267 27.59 40.31 -32.57
N PRO A 268 28.78 40.07 -31.97
CA PRO A 268 29.78 39.15 -32.51
C PRO A 268 29.29 37.70 -32.43
N ASP A 269 29.93 36.83 -33.24
CA ASP A 269 29.77 35.39 -33.17
C ASP A 269 30.00 34.84 -31.77
N GLY A 270 29.31 33.73 -31.45
CA GLY A 270 29.51 33.00 -30.20
C GLY A 270 30.86 32.27 -30.15
N ILE A 271 31.38 32.08 -28.97
CA ILE A 271 32.63 31.32 -28.75
C ILE A 271 32.30 30.15 -27.83
N ILE A 272 32.79 28.98 -28.18
CA ILE A 272 32.71 27.77 -27.33
C ILE A 272 33.58 28.00 -26.08
N LYS A 273 32.92 28.32 -24.96
CA LYS A 273 33.60 28.52 -23.66
C LYS A 273 34.09 27.22 -23.03
N ALA A 274 33.28 26.16 -23.14
CA ALA A 274 33.61 24.84 -22.60
C ALA A 274 32.91 23.72 -23.35
N VAL A 275 33.62 22.60 -23.46
CA VAL A 275 33.06 21.32 -23.91
C VAL A 275 33.40 20.27 -22.88
N THR A 276 32.38 19.61 -22.35
CA THR A 276 32.57 18.51 -21.41
C THR A 276 31.94 17.24 -21.97
N LYS A 277 32.73 16.19 -22.08
CA LYS A 277 32.25 14.85 -22.42
C LYS A 277 32.48 13.92 -21.24
N SER A 278 31.46 13.21 -20.83
CA SER A 278 31.55 12.27 -19.70
C SER A 278 30.77 10.99 -20.01
N LYS A 279 31.46 9.86 -19.83
CA LYS A 279 30.79 8.55 -19.88
C LYS A 279 30.08 8.32 -18.54
N LYS A 280 28.78 8.15 -18.61
CA LYS A 280 27.90 7.88 -17.47
C LYS A 280 27.40 6.44 -17.53
N LYS A 281 27.09 5.91 -16.35
CA LYS A 281 26.59 4.55 -16.19
C LYS A 281 25.42 4.56 -15.20
N ASP A 282 24.31 3.96 -15.60
CA ASP A 282 23.19 3.70 -14.70
C ASP A 282 23.20 2.20 -14.35
N VAL A 283 23.38 1.92 -13.06
CA VAL A 283 23.37 0.56 -12.54
C VAL A 283 21.95 -0.03 -12.60
N GLN A 284 21.84 -1.36 -12.56
CA GLN A 284 20.57 -2.08 -12.59
C GLN A 284 19.62 -1.60 -11.48
N ARG A 285 18.32 -1.48 -11.81
CA ARG A 285 17.29 -1.36 -10.78
C ARG A 285 17.32 -2.60 -9.90
N LEU A 286 17.11 -2.41 -8.61
CA LEU A 286 17.00 -3.53 -7.68
C LEU A 286 15.74 -4.35 -7.98
N PRO A 287 15.69 -5.63 -7.58
CA PRO A 287 14.46 -6.40 -7.50
C PRO A 287 13.41 -5.70 -6.64
N LEU A 288 12.20 -6.22 -6.58
CA LEU A 288 11.07 -5.51 -6.03
C LEU A 288 10.82 -5.86 -4.55
N SER A 289 10.59 -4.83 -3.73
CA SER A 289 9.85 -4.92 -2.47
C SER A 289 8.34 -4.87 -2.75
N LEU A 290 7.48 -5.10 -1.75
CA LEU A 290 6.03 -4.97 -1.94
C LEU A 290 5.64 -3.56 -2.39
N SER A 291 6.14 -2.52 -1.71
CA SER A 291 5.83 -1.13 -2.10
C SER A 291 6.28 -0.79 -3.51
N SER A 292 7.49 -1.20 -3.91
CA SER A 292 7.97 -0.93 -5.27
C SER A 292 7.16 -1.68 -6.32
N LEU A 293 6.71 -2.91 -6.02
CA LEU A 293 5.80 -3.68 -6.88
C LEU A 293 4.43 -2.99 -7.00
N GLN A 294 3.86 -2.51 -5.87
CA GLN A 294 2.57 -1.81 -5.84
C GLN A 294 2.62 -0.50 -6.65
N VAL A 295 3.69 0.28 -6.51
CA VAL A 295 3.90 1.50 -7.29
C VAL A 295 4.03 1.19 -8.78
N LEU A 296 4.82 0.19 -9.14
CA LEU A 296 5.05 -0.19 -10.52
C LEU A 296 3.77 -0.74 -11.18
N ALA A 297 3.04 -1.62 -10.50
CA ALA A 297 1.78 -2.18 -11.00
C ALA A 297 0.67 -1.11 -11.10
N GLY A 298 0.63 -0.17 -10.16
CA GLY A 298 -0.29 0.95 -10.22
C GLY A 298 -0.03 1.88 -11.41
N LYS A 299 1.23 2.15 -11.72
CA LYS A 299 1.63 2.93 -12.92
C LYS A 299 1.31 2.17 -14.21
N ALA A 300 1.65 0.87 -14.25
CA ALA A 300 1.54 0.04 -15.43
C ALA A 300 0.08 -0.33 -15.77
N PHE A 301 -0.70 -0.71 -14.76
CA PHE A 301 -2.01 -1.35 -14.94
C PHE A 301 -3.15 -0.64 -14.22
N SER A 302 -2.86 0.45 -13.52
CA SER A 302 -3.83 1.14 -12.64
C SER A 302 -4.41 0.23 -11.54
N TYR A 303 -3.63 -0.76 -11.06
CA TYR A 303 -4.03 -1.61 -9.95
C TYR A 303 -3.90 -0.83 -8.63
N ASP A 304 -4.91 -0.97 -7.76
CA ASP A 304 -4.79 -0.49 -6.40
C ASP A 304 -3.80 -1.35 -5.59
N PRO A 305 -3.18 -0.79 -4.53
CA PRO A 305 -2.18 -1.51 -3.76
C PRO A 305 -2.67 -2.81 -3.11
N GLN A 306 -3.96 -2.90 -2.73
CA GLN A 306 -4.52 -4.10 -2.11
C GLN A 306 -4.66 -5.22 -3.14
N THR A 307 -5.14 -4.93 -4.34
CA THR A 307 -5.21 -5.89 -5.45
C THR A 307 -3.83 -6.48 -5.75
N VAL A 308 -2.78 -5.64 -5.74
CA VAL A 308 -1.38 -6.10 -5.96
C VAL A 308 -0.94 -7.03 -4.84
N LEU A 309 -1.19 -6.68 -3.57
CA LEU A 309 -0.85 -7.51 -2.42
C LEU A 309 -1.55 -8.87 -2.47
N ASP A 310 -2.86 -8.87 -2.71
CA ASP A 310 -3.66 -10.10 -2.78
C ASP A 310 -3.21 -11.01 -3.93
N THR A 311 -2.83 -10.41 -5.06
CA THR A 311 -2.33 -11.14 -6.22
C THR A 311 -0.94 -11.72 -5.96
N ALA A 312 -0.03 -10.93 -5.37
CA ALA A 312 1.30 -11.42 -4.99
C ALA A 312 1.20 -12.53 -3.93
N GLN A 313 0.26 -12.44 -3.00
CA GLN A 313 -0.03 -13.50 -2.02
C GLN A 313 -0.48 -14.80 -2.71
N LYS A 314 -1.35 -14.73 -3.73
CA LYS A 314 -1.77 -15.89 -4.51
C LYS A 314 -0.61 -16.54 -5.26
N LEU A 315 0.28 -15.74 -5.86
CA LEU A 315 1.48 -16.25 -6.54
C LEU A 315 2.43 -16.95 -5.55
N TYR A 316 2.60 -16.39 -4.36
CA TYR A 316 3.36 -17.00 -3.28
C TYR A 316 2.75 -18.35 -2.83
N GLU A 317 1.43 -18.42 -2.64
CA GLU A 317 0.73 -19.66 -2.27
C GLU A 317 0.85 -20.74 -3.36
N LYS A 318 0.89 -20.32 -4.64
CA LYS A 318 1.24 -21.18 -5.78
C LYS A 318 2.73 -21.54 -5.84
N LYS A 319 3.55 -21.02 -4.93
CA LYS A 319 5.02 -21.19 -4.87
C LYS A 319 5.78 -20.63 -6.08
N LEU A 320 5.17 -19.72 -6.82
CA LEU A 320 5.78 -19.13 -8.03
C LEU A 320 6.68 -17.94 -7.70
N THR A 321 6.44 -17.26 -6.58
CA THR A 321 7.26 -16.14 -6.09
C THR A 321 7.64 -16.33 -4.63
N THR A 322 8.66 -15.61 -4.17
CA THR A 322 9.04 -15.54 -2.77
C THR A 322 8.03 -14.73 -1.96
N TYR A 323 8.24 -14.58 -0.65
CA TYR A 323 7.29 -13.96 0.27
C TYR A 323 6.92 -12.53 -0.15
N PRO A 324 5.61 -12.21 -0.28
CA PRO A 324 5.17 -10.97 -0.92
C PRO A 324 5.25 -9.73 -0.02
N ARG A 325 5.24 -9.87 1.32
CA ARG A 325 5.24 -8.71 2.24
C ARG A 325 6.66 -8.30 2.63
N SER A 326 7.58 -8.32 1.66
CA SER A 326 8.96 -7.93 1.87
C SER A 326 9.15 -6.42 1.67
N ASP A 327 9.88 -5.80 2.59
CA ASP A 327 10.36 -4.43 2.52
C ASP A 327 11.73 -4.31 1.83
N CYS A 328 12.39 -5.45 1.61
CA CYS A 328 13.74 -5.53 1.07
C CYS A 328 13.76 -5.63 -0.45
N GLU A 329 14.76 -5.02 -1.07
CA GLU A 329 15.03 -5.06 -2.51
C GLU A 329 16.36 -5.78 -2.82
N TYR A 330 16.95 -6.46 -1.81
CA TYR A 330 18.22 -7.17 -1.94
C TYR A 330 18.03 -8.68 -1.82
N LEU A 331 19.02 -9.43 -2.30
CA LEU A 331 19.02 -10.89 -2.36
C LEU A 331 20.19 -11.49 -1.59
N PRO A 332 20.01 -12.62 -0.89
CA PRO A 332 21.09 -13.32 -0.22
C PRO A 332 22.03 -13.97 -1.26
N PRO A 333 23.35 -13.88 -1.07
CA PRO A 333 24.35 -14.39 -2.02
C PRO A 333 24.22 -15.88 -2.37
N ASN A 334 23.67 -16.70 -1.45
CA ASN A 334 23.47 -18.14 -1.66
C ASN A 334 22.41 -18.42 -2.73
N GLN A 335 21.36 -17.59 -2.88
CA GLN A 335 20.33 -17.73 -3.92
C GLN A 335 20.84 -17.44 -5.34
N TYR A 336 22.04 -16.84 -5.48
CA TYR A 336 22.65 -16.69 -6.81
C TYR A 336 22.87 -18.02 -7.51
N GLY A 337 23.02 -19.12 -6.75
CA GLY A 337 23.11 -20.48 -7.29
C GLY A 337 21.88 -20.93 -8.10
N ASP A 338 20.71 -20.44 -7.75
CA ASP A 338 19.42 -20.84 -8.34
C ASP A 338 19.11 -20.17 -9.68
N ARG A 339 19.92 -19.16 -10.07
CA ARG A 339 19.68 -18.33 -11.26
C ARG A 339 19.48 -19.14 -12.56
N ASN A 340 20.22 -20.23 -12.74
CA ASN A 340 20.12 -21.02 -13.97
C ASN A 340 18.77 -21.73 -14.07
N VAL A 341 18.27 -22.25 -12.96
CA VAL A 341 16.96 -22.91 -12.91
C VAL A 341 15.86 -21.89 -13.14
N ILE A 342 15.93 -20.74 -12.44
CA ILE A 342 14.92 -19.69 -12.54
C ILE A 342 14.88 -19.10 -13.96
N LEU A 343 16.02 -18.74 -14.57
CA LEU A 343 16.07 -18.20 -15.93
C LEU A 343 15.58 -19.22 -16.97
N ASN A 344 15.92 -20.52 -16.83
CA ASN A 344 15.38 -21.56 -17.70
C ASN A 344 13.86 -21.72 -17.57
N ASN A 345 13.32 -21.62 -16.36
CA ASN A 345 11.89 -21.66 -16.13
C ASN A 345 11.18 -20.45 -16.75
N LEU A 346 11.77 -19.25 -16.65
CA LEU A 346 11.23 -18.03 -17.26
C LEU A 346 11.29 -18.09 -18.80
N GLN A 347 12.34 -18.70 -19.37
CA GLN A 347 12.45 -18.95 -20.82
C GLN A 347 11.29 -19.79 -21.34
N ASN A 348 10.75 -20.69 -20.52
CA ASN A 348 9.67 -21.62 -20.87
C ASN A 348 8.31 -21.23 -20.27
N ALA A 349 8.16 -20.02 -19.74
CA ALA A 349 6.94 -19.60 -19.01
C ALA A 349 5.74 -19.29 -19.92
N GLY A 350 5.90 -19.21 -21.24
CA GLY A 350 4.83 -18.91 -22.19
C GLY A 350 4.61 -17.42 -22.49
N ASP A 351 5.59 -16.55 -22.16
CA ASP A 351 5.64 -15.15 -22.58
C ASP A 351 6.90 -14.93 -23.42
N GLU A 352 6.74 -14.45 -24.66
CA GLU A 352 7.84 -14.31 -25.63
C GLU A 352 8.93 -13.34 -25.15
N ARG A 353 8.57 -12.26 -24.43
CA ARG A 353 9.52 -11.28 -23.91
C ARG A 353 10.39 -11.90 -22.82
N LEU A 354 9.75 -12.58 -21.85
CA LEU A 354 10.50 -13.27 -20.79
C LEU A 354 11.41 -14.34 -21.36
N ALA A 355 10.95 -15.08 -22.39
CA ALA A 355 11.74 -16.09 -23.05
C ALA A 355 12.99 -15.48 -23.70
N GLN A 356 12.82 -14.41 -24.50
CA GLN A 356 13.92 -13.72 -25.16
C GLN A 356 14.91 -13.13 -24.15
N TRP A 357 14.42 -12.38 -23.18
CA TRP A 357 15.26 -11.74 -22.16
C TRP A 357 16.01 -12.75 -21.31
N SER A 358 15.40 -13.90 -20.98
CA SER A 358 16.09 -14.96 -20.22
C SER A 358 17.16 -15.68 -21.05
N THR A 359 16.99 -15.72 -22.39
CA THR A 359 17.98 -16.25 -23.32
C THR A 359 19.19 -15.33 -23.45
N ASP A 360 18.93 -14.02 -23.56
CA ASP A 360 19.97 -13.00 -23.74
C ASP A 360 20.69 -12.62 -22.42
N ALA A 361 20.17 -13.07 -21.29
CA ALA A 361 20.72 -12.77 -19.97
C ALA A 361 22.14 -13.37 -19.79
N ASP A 362 23.10 -12.53 -19.43
CA ASP A 362 24.45 -12.97 -19.04
C ASP A 362 24.45 -13.48 -17.59
N ARG A 363 24.43 -14.80 -17.45
CA ARG A 363 24.37 -15.50 -16.15
C ARG A 363 25.65 -15.36 -15.31
N SER A 364 26.71 -14.77 -15.85
CA SER A 364 27.94 -14.47 -15.11
C SER A 364 27.83 -13.16 -14.32
N ILE A 365 26.95 -12.27 -14.73
CA ILE A 365 26.72 -10.99 -14.05
C ILE A 365 26.12 -11.23 -12.66
N LYS A 366 26.76 -10.66 -11.64
CA LYS A 366 26.27 -10.59 -10.28
C LYS A 366 26.07 -9.12 -9.91
N SER A 367 24.85 -8.61 -10.06
CA SER A 367 24.53 -7.23 -9.77
C SER A 367 24.69 -6.90 -8.27
N ARG A 368 24.56 -5.60 -7.94
CA ARG A 368 24.58 -5.11 -6.54
C ARG A 368 23.40 -5.64 -5.69
N ALA A 369 22.41 -6.31 -6.29
CA ALA A 369 21.27 -6.86 -5.57
C ALA A 369 21.66 -7.97 -4.59
N TRP A 370 22.68 -8.78 -4.90
CA TRP A 370 23.18 -9.84 -4.01
C TRP A 370 24.05 -9.28 -2.91
N ASN A 371 23.42 -8.76 -1.84
CA ASN A 371 24.10 -8.09 -0.74
C ASN A 371 23.48 -8.45 0.60
N GLU A 372 24.11 -9.35 1.33
CA GLU A 372 23.64 -9.84 2.63
C GLU A 372 23.51 -8.74 3.69
N LYS A 373 24.44 -7.76 3.69
CA LYS A 373 24.42 -6.65 4.65
C LYS A 373 23.22 -5.71 4.51
N LYS A 374 22.49 -5.80 3.39
CA LYS A 374 21.29 -4.99 3.09
C LYS A 374 20.00 -5.77 3.24
N ILE A 375 20.05 -7.03 3.62
CA ILE A 375 18.86 -7.85 3.89
C ILE A 375 18.35 -7.52 5.29
N THR A 376 17.05 -7.33 5.38
CA THR A 376 16.30 -7.16 6.63
C THR A 376 15.78 -8.52 7.13
N ALA A 377 14.57 -8.59 7.65
CA ALA A 377 13.90 -9.86 7.97
C ALA A 377 13.61 -10.73 6.73
N HIS A 378 13.48 -10.10 5.56
CA HIS A 378 13.15 -10.74 4.29
C HIS A 378 14.08 -10.27 3.18
N HIS A 379 14.11 -11.02 2.07
CA HIS A 379 14.77 -10.60 0.84
C HIS A 379 13.73 -10.15 -0.21
N ALA A 380 14.18 -9.60 -1.33
CA ALA A 380 13.34 -9.12 -2.43
C ALA A 380 12.37 -10.19 -2.96
N ILE A 381 11.25 -9.74 -3.53
CA ILE A 381 10.28 -10.59 -4.19
C ILE A 381 10.84 -11.01 -5.55
N ILE A 382 11.06 -12.30 -5.75
CA ILE A 382 11.62 -12.87 -6.98
C ILE A 382 10.87 -14.15 -7.39
N PRO A 383 10.97 -14.59 -8.66
CA PRO A 383 10.50 -15.91 -9.05
C PRO A 383 11.25 -17.01 -8.30
N THR A 384 10.57 -18.13 -8.05
CA THR A 384 11.18 -19.30 -7.41
C THR A 384 11.73 -20.29 -8.48
N THR A 385 12.32 -21.39 -8.02
CA THR A 385 12.74 -22.51 -8.87
C THR A 385 11.58 -23.35 -9.40
N VAL A 386 10.33 -23.03 -9.04
CA VAL A 386 9.13 -23.71 -9.54
C VAL A 386 8.79 -23.19 -10.94
N ALA A 387 8.60 -24.09 -11.90
CA ALA A 387 8.20 -23.73 -13.25
C ALA A 387 6.79 -23.10 -13.28
N CYS A 388 6.65 -22.00 -14.02
CA CYS A 388 5.40 -21.29 -14.20
C CYS A 388 4.90 -21.42 -15.64
N ASN A 389 3.61 -21.72 -15.81
CA ASN A 389 2.92 -21.55 -17.09
C ASN A 389 2.03 -20.31 -16.99
N MET A 390 2.45 -19.20 -17.56
CA MET A 390 1.73 -17.90 -17.49
C MET A 390 0.34 -17.96 -18.14
N ASN A 391 0.12 -18.88 -19.10
CA ASN A 391 -1.20 -19.06 -19.71
C ASN A 391 -2.25 -19.62 -18.74
N SER A 392 -1.82 -20.26 -17.65
CA SER A 392 -2.73 -20.77 -16.60
C SER A 392 -3.06 -19.73 -15.52
N LEU A 393 -2.43 -18.56 -15.55
CA LEU A 393 -2.61 -17.50 -14.59
C LEU A 393 -3.76 -16.56 -14.97
N SER A 394 -4.41 -15.93 -13.99
CA SER A 394 -5.33 -14.84 -14.25
C SER A 394 -4.59 -13.65 -14.89
N ARG A 395 -5.33 -12.66 -15.41
CA ARG A 395 -4.72 -11.44 -15.99
C ARG A 395 -3.86 -10.72 -14.95
N GLU A 396 -4.37 -10.55 -13.74
CA GLU A 396 -3.68 -9.87 -12.65
C GLU A 396 -2.44 -10.65 -12.21
N GLU A 397 -2.57 -11.97 -12.02
CA GLU A 397 -1.45 -12.84 -11.66
C GLU A 397 -0.35 -12.82 -12.73
N ARG A 398 -0.72 -12.85 -14.00
CA ARG A 398 0.22 -12.77 -15.13
C ARG A 398 0.98 -11.45 -15.13
N ASN A 399 0.27 -10.33 -14.96
CA ASN A 399 0.85 -9.00 -14.95
C ASN A 399 1.83 -8.82 -13.77
N ILE A 400 1.45 -9.25 -12.57
CA ILE A 400 2.31 -9.15 -11.38
C ILE A 400 3.52 -10.09 -11.50
N TYR A 401 3.33 -11.32 -11.96
CA TYR A 401 4.44 -12.26 -12.18
C TYR A 401 5.41 -11.74 -13.23
N PHE A 402 4.90 -11.11 -14.30
CA PHE A 402 5.72 -10.48 -15.34
C PHE A 402 6.61 -9.38 -14.76
N LEU A 403 6.06 -8.44 -13.96
CA LEU A 403 6.85 -7.37 -13.37
C LEU A 403 7.96 -7.90 -12.44
N ILE A 404 7.64 -8.90 -11.62
CA ILE A 404 8.60 -9.55 -10.73
C ILE A 404 9.72 -10.22 -11.53
N SER A 405 9.35 -10.94 -12.59
CA SER A 405 10.28 -11.66 -13.47
C SER A 405 11.18 -10.70 -14.25
N GLN A 406 10.63 -9.61 -14.79
CA GLN A 406 11.36 -8.56 -15.48
C GLN A 406 12.44 -7.94 -14.58
N ALA A 407 12.06 -7.58 -13.34
CA ALA A 407 12.99 -7.00 -12.37
C ALA A 407 14.11 -7.98 -11.96
N TYR A 408 13.81 -9.28 -11.90
CA TYR A 408 14.79 -10.33 -11.63
C TYR A 408 15.76 -10.52 -12.81
N ILE A 409 15.24 -10.65 -14.04
CA ILE A 409 16.06 -10.81 -15.26
C ILE A 409 17.00 -9.62 -15.44
N ALA A 410 16.57 -8.40 -15.12
CA ALA A 410 17.39 -7.20 -15.22
C ALA A 410 18.69 -7.27 -14.41
N GLN A 411 18.78 -8.15 -13.41
CA GLN A 411 20.00 -8.35 -12.62
C GLN A 411 21.12 -9.06 -13.39
N PHE A 412 20.81 -9.64 -14.55
CA PHE A 412 21.73 -10.37 -15.42
C PHE A 412 22.00 -9.62 -16.74
N TYR A 413 21.74 -8.32 -16.78
CA TYR A 413 22.08 -7.42 -17.88
C TYR A 413 23.15 -6.42 -17.43
N GLY A 414 23.94 -5.93 -18.39
CA GLY A 414 24.95 -4.90 -18.15
C GLY A 414 24.35 -3.58 -17.63
N GLU A 415 25.19 -2.69 -17.17
CA GLU A 415 24.83 -1.31 -16.85
C GLU A 415 24.39 -0.57 -18.14
N HIS A 416 23.44 0.35 -18.02
CA HIS A 416 23.14 1.27 -19.12
C HIS A 416 24.23 2.32 -19.20
N VAL A 417 24.91 2.39 -20.35
CA VAL A 417 26.08 3.24 -20.57
C VAL A 417 25.77 4.28 -21.64
N TYR A 418 26.02 5.53 -21.33
CA TYR A 418 25.84 6.62 -22.28
C TYR A 418 26.94 7.67 -22.15
N GLU A 419 27.23 8.38 -23.23
CA GLU A 419 28.07 9.57 -23.24
C GLU A 419 27.18 10.80 -23.15
N GLN A 420 27.45 11.64 -22.16
CA GLN A 420 26.85 12.95 -22.02
C GLN A 420 27.83 14.02 -22.48
N THR A 421 27.43 14.82 -23.47
CA THR A 421 28.17 15.97 -23.97
C THR A 421 27.46 17.23 -23.52
N LYS A 422 28.21 18.16 -22.94
CA LYS A 422 27.73 19.51 -22.63
C LYS A 422 28.62 20.52 -23.36
N ILE A 423 27.99 21.39 -24.17
CA ILE A 423 28.64 22.52 -24.83
C ILE A 423 28.14 23.80 -24.15
N VAL A 424 29.06 24.68 -23.78
CA VAL A 424 28.75 26.00 -23.27
C VAL A 424 29.25 27.01 -24.30
N VAL A 425 28.35 27.81 -24.85
CA VAL A 425 28.64 28.91 -25.76
C VAL A 425 28.54 30.22 -24.97
N GLU A 426 29.49 31.11 -25.14
CA GLU A 426 29.41 32.49 -24.66
C GLU A 426 29.21 33.43 -25.87
N GLN A 427 28.13 34.24 -25.87
CA GLN A 427 27.88 35.27 -26.86
C GLN A 427 27.31 36.51 -26.16
N CYS A 428 27.82 37.67 -26.45
CA CYS A 428 27.43 38.95 -25.82
C CYS A 428 27.47 38.93 -24.28
N LYS A 429 28.43 38.19 -23.69
CA LYS A 429 28.60 37.96 -22.23
C LYS A 429 27.49 37.10 -21.60
N GLU A 430 26.68 36.45 -22.38
CA GLU A 430 25.63 35.53 -21.95
C GLU A 430 26.04 34.09 -22.24
N GLU A 431 25.60 33.16 -21.40
CA GLU A 431 25.90 31.74 -21.56
C GLU A 431 24.71 30.95 -22.13
N PHE A 432 25.01 30.12 -23.11
CA PHE A 432 24.05 29.19 -23.73
C PHE A 432 24.57 27.75 -23.57
N VAL A 433 23.69 26.84 -23.17
CA VAL A 433 24.07 25.46 -22.93
C VAL A 433 23.33 24.52 -23.85
N ALA A 434 24.07 23.64 -24.51
CA ALA A 434 23.52 22.50 -25.25
C ALA A 434 23.96 21.21 -24.55
N ASN A 435 23.00 20.29 -24.32
CA ASN A 435 23.23 18.96 -23.81
C ASN A 435 22.93 17.91 -24.87
N GLY A 436 23.83 16.95 -25.02
CA GLY A 436 23.66 15.80 -25.88
C GLY A 436 23.84 14.50 -25.10
N ARG A 437 23.09 13.48 -25.47
CA ARG A 437 23.17 12.15 -24.86
C ARG A 437 23.20 11.10 -25.93
N VAL A 438 24.27 10.34 -25.99
CA VAL A 438 24.44 9.22 -26.92
C VAL A 438 24.50 7.91 -26.12
N VAL A 439 23.54 7.03 -26.33
CA VAL A 439 23.54 5.71 -25.71
C VAL A 439 24.59 4.84 -26.35
N ILE A 440 25.52 4.31 -25.56
CA ILE A 440 26.59 3.40 -25.98
C ILE A 440 26.16 1.96 -25.80
N ASP A 441 25.53 1.66 -24.67
CA ASP A 441 25.01 0.34 -24.35
C ASP A 441 23.67 0.50 -23.60
N GLU A 442 22.63 -0.11 -24.12
CA GLU A 442 21.30 -0.07 -23.49
C GLU A 442 21.28 -0.79 -22.13
N GLY A 443 22.06 -1.84 -22.00
CA GLY A 443 22.13 -2.66 -20.80
C GLY A 443 20.73 -3.11 -20.34
N TRP A 444 20.52 -3.10 -19.04
CA TRP A 444 19.25 -3.51 -18.42
C TRP A 444 18.02 -2.66 -18.84
N LYS A 445 18.20 -1.40 -19.30
CA LYS A 445 17.09 -0.55 -19.73
C LYS A 445 16.37 -1.09 -20.98
N LEU A 446 17.03 -1.96 -21.76
CA LEU A 446 16.41 -2.65 -22.88
C LEU A 446 15.11 -3.37 -22.49
N LEU A 447 15.07 -3.98 -21.30
CA LEU A 447 13.92 -4.72 -20.80
C LEU A 447 12.69 -3.82 -20.53
N TYR A 448 12.91 -2.52 -20.33
CA TYR A 448 11.87 -1.54 -19.99
C TYR A 448 11.44 -0.68 -21.18
N LYS A 449 12.08 -0.82 -22.34
CA LYS A 449 11.68 -0.11 -23.55
C LYS A 449 10.36 -0.64 -24.10
N ARG A 450 9.48 0.28 -24.52
CA ARG A 450 8.24 -0.08 -25.22
C ARG A 450 8.58 -0.69 -26.57
N GLN A 451 8.26 -1.95 -26.77
CA GLN A 451 8.31 -2.54 -28.10
C GLN A 451 7.16 -1.95 -28.92
N LYS A 452 7.48 -1.27 -30.01
CA LYS A 452 6.48 -0.86 -31.01
C LYS A 452 5.95 -2.14 -31.67
N SER A 453 4.88 -2.73 -31.12
CA SER A 453 4.22 -3.87 -31.75
C SER A 453 3.60 -3.40 -33.07
N LYS A 454 3.81 -4.16 -34.13
CA LYS A 454 3.23 -3.91 -35.46
C LYS A 454 1.73 -4.27 -35.54
N SER A 455 1.09 -4.65 -34.45
CA SER A 455 -0.34 -5.02 -34.41
C SER A 455 -1.17 -3.96 -33.68
N VAL A 456 -2.08 -3.37 -34.41
CA VAL A 456 -2.92 -2.20 -34.11
C VAL A 456 -4.12 -2.58 -33.22
N THR A 457 -4.03 -3.38 -32.20
CA THR A 457 -5.22 -3.71 -31.36
C THR A 457 -5.03 -3.76 -29.85
N ASP A 458 -3.83 -3.55 -29.31
CA ASP A 458 -3.65 -3.50 -27.85
C ASP A 458 -3.15 -2.13 -27.37
N ASN A 459 -4.12 -1.24 -27.04
CA ASN A 459 -3.86 0.03 -26.36
C ASN A 459 -3.52 -0.12 -24.86
N ASP A 460 -3.23 -1.32 -24.39
CA ASP A 460 -3.05 -1.65 -22.98
C ASP A 460 -1.59 -1.98 -22.59
N GLU A 461 -0.59 -1.75 -23.44
CA GLU A 461 0.79 -1.88 -23.00
C GLU A 461 1.22 -0.67 -22.15
N PRO A 462 1.61 -0.92 -20.89
CA PRO A 462 2.03 0.13 -19.99
C PRO A 462 3.37 0.73 -20.43
N ASP A 463 3.48 2.04 -20.40
CA ASP A 463 4.75 2.73 -20.55
C ASP A 463 5.54 2.62 -19.23
N LEU A 464 6.43 1.64 -19.16
CA LEU A 464 7.31 1.41 -18.02
C LEU A 464 8.59 2.27 -18.06
N THR A 465 8.76 3.08 -19.13
CA THR A 465 9.99 3.88 -19.34
C THR A 465 9.98 5.22 -18.62
N ASP A 466 8.84 5.66 -18.08
CA ASP A 466 8.76 6.97 -17.43
C ASP A 466 9.52 6.99 -16.09
N GLU A 467 10.79 7.32 -16.18
CA GLU A 467 11.65 7.62 -15.02
C GLU A 467 11.23 8.90 -14.27
N ARG A 468 10.32 9.68 -14.83
CA ARG A 468 9.84 10.97 -14.28
C ARG A 468 8.72 10.83 -13.26
N GLY A 469 8.57 9.67 -12.65
CA GLY A 469 7.63 9.45 -11.56
C GLY A 469 8.15 9.73 -10.16
N ALA A 470 9.40 10.16 -10.01
CA ALA A 470 9.84 10.89 -8.84
C ALA A 470 9.74 12.37 -9.23
N GLU A 471 8.72 13.07 -8.72
CA GLU A 471 8.71 14.51 -8.69
C GLU A 471 10.02 14.97 -8.02
N SER A 472 11.04 15.21 -8.82
CA SER A 472 12.05 16.14 -8.42
C SER A 472 11.41 17.52 -8.52
N ASP A 473 10.70 17.91 -7.47
CA ASP A 473 10.46 19.32 -7.16
C ASP A 473 11.82 19.97 -6.86
N SER A 474 12.71 19.98 -7.82
CA SER A 474 13.95 20.70 -7.67
C SER A 474 14.44 21.21 -9.01
N LYS A 475 14.06 22.49 -9.23
CA LYS A 475 15.01 23.50 -9.66
C LYS A 475 15.85 23.16 -10.89
N LYS A 476 15.44 23.77 -11.99
CA LYS A 476 15.98 23.87 -13.33
C LYS A 476 15.32 22.85 -14.27
N GLU A 477 14.53 23.39 -15.19
CA GLU A 477 14.09 22.63 -16.37
C GLU A 477 15.31 21.95 -16.96
N ALA A 478 15.18 20.62 -17.14
CA ALA A 478 16.21 19.89 -17.84
C ALA A 478 16.31 20.47 -19.25
N ILE A 479 17.49 21.01 -19.59
CA ILE A 479 17.77 21.44 -20.95
C ILE A 479 17.50 20.24 -21.85
N GLU A 480 16.71 20.41 -22.90
CA GLU A 480 16.38 19.34 -23.84
C GLU A 480 17.67 18.66 -24.30
N GLU A 481 17.77 17.38 -24.08
CA GLU A 481 18.90 16.57 -24.54
C GLU A 481 18.65 16.20 -26.01
N THR A 482 19.65 16.47 -26.88
CA THR A 482 19.64 16.01 -28.26
C THR A 482 20.45 14.73 -28.42
N ASP A 483 20.06 13.86 -29.34
CA ASP A 483 20.79 12.60 -29.58
C ASP A 483 22.23 12.82 -30.05
N HIS A 484 22.48 13.88 -30.81
CA HIS A 484 23.82 14.19 -31.34
C HIS A 484 24.12 15.68 -31.30
N LEU A 485 25.27 16.02 -30.70
CA LEU A 485 25.88 17.33 -30.81
C LEU A 485 27.13 17.25 -31.73
N PRO A 486 27.43 18.30 -32.50
CA PRO A 486 28.61 18.33 -33.37
C PRO A 486 29.90 18.25 -32.54
N ALA A 487 30.94 17.73 -33.15
CA ALA A 487 32.27 17.71 -32.54
C ALA A 487 32.88 19.14 -32.61
N VAL A 488 32.88 19.82 -31.46
CA VAL A 488 33.43 21.16 -31.28
C VAL A 488 34.53 21.16 -30.22
N LYS A 489 35.38 22.21 -30.25
CA LYS A 489 36.45 22.42 -29.29
C LYS A 489 36.30 23.75 -28.55
N LYS A 490 36.91 23.86 -27.41
CA LYS A 490 37.02 25.13 -26.68
C LYS A 490 37.68 26.18 -27.59
N ASN A 491 37.16 27.40 -27.57
CA ASN A 491 37.53 28.59 -28.37
C ASN A 491 37.15 28.50 -29.86
N ASP A 492 36.43 27.44 -30.31
CA ASP A 492 35.85 27.48 -31.65
C ASP A 492 34.78 28.58 -31.73
N SER A 493 34.74 29.30 -32.89
CA SER A 493 33.69 30.26 -33.19
C SER A 493 32.46 29.53 -33.70
N VAL A 494 31.27 30.00 -33.29
CA VAL A 494 29.95 29.51 -33.73
C VAL A 494 29.11 30.68 -34.19
N LEU A 495 28.58 30.58 -35.42
CA LEU A 495 27.76 31.61 -36.02
C LEU A 495 26.33 31.52 -35.45
N TYR A 496 25.81 32.65 -34.98
CA TYR A 496 24.38 32.79 -34.72
C TYR A 496 23.60 32.60 -36.03
N THR A 497 22.60 31.70 -36.01
CA THR A 497 21.80 31.40 -37.22
C THR A 497 20.33 31.77 -36.98
N ASP A 498 19.76 31.40 -35.87
CA ASP A 498 18.35 31.61 -35.52
C ASP A 498 18.17 31.61 -34.00
N SER A 499 17.01 32.11 -33.56
CA SER A 499 16.64 32.03 -32.12
C SER A 499 15.14 31.80 -31.97
N SER A 500 14.77 31.21 -30.86
CA SER A 500 13.39 30.91 -30.50
C SER A 500 13.13 31.29 -29.05
N VAL A 501 12.12 32.14 -28.83
CA VAL A 501 11.61 32.45 -27.49
C VAL A 501 10.33 31.65 -27.28
N GLU A 502 10.45 30.53 -26.58
CA GLU A 502 9.34 29.65 -26.28
C GLU A 502 8.57 30.16 -25.06
N ALA A 503 7.28 30.45 -25.23
CA ALA A 503 6.39 30.72 -24.11
C ALA A 503 5.92 29.41 -23.49
N LYS A 504 6.13 29.25 -22.20
CA LYS A 504 5.73 28.10 -21.40
C LYS A 504 4.91 28.56 -20.20
N GLN A 505 4.20 27.62 -19.59
CA GLN A 505 3.40 27.90 -18.41
C GLN A 505 3.66 26.84 -17.33
N THR A 506 3.76 27.28 -16.09
CA THR A 506 3.90 26.35 -14.96
C THR A 506 2.68 25.45 -14.88
N LYS A 507 2.91 24.18 -14.54
CA LYS A 507 1.85 23.16 -14.39
C LYS A 507 1.64 22.85 -12.92
N PRO A 508 0.39 22.65 -12.48
CA PRO A 508 0.12 22.24 -11.12
C PRO A 508 0.67 20.83 -10.88
N PRO A 509 1.01 20.49 -9.62
CA PRO A 509 1.39 19.14 -9.28
C PRO A 509 0.25 18.16 -9.55
N SER A 510 0.57 16.91 -9.84
CA SER A 510 -0.44 15.90 -10.11
C SER A 510 -1.16 15.49 -8.82
N ARG A 511 -2.46 15.16 -8.92
CA ARG A 511 -3.20 14.53 -7.84
C ARG A 511 -2.64 13.17 -7.52
N PHE A 512 -2.78 12.76 -6.27
CA PHE A 512 -2.40 11.41 -5.87
C PHE A 512 -3.32 10.36 -6.49
N THR A 513 -2.73 9.20 -6.81
CA THR A 513 -3.42 7.92 -6.98
C THR A 513 -3.09 7.04 -5.77
N PRO A 514 -3.77 5.90 -5.51
CA PRO A 514 -3.39 5.00 -4.43
C PRO A 514 -1.91 4.60 -4.44
N SER A 515 -1.35 4.35 -5.63
CA SER A 515 0.07 3.98 -5.81
C SER A 515 1.04 5.13 -5.51
N THR A 516 0.73 6.36 -5.98
CA THR A 516 1.60 7.52 -5.72
C THR A 516 1.46 8.02 -4.28
N LEU A 517 0.29 7.84 -3.63
CA LEU A 517 0.13 8.09 -2.21
C LEU A 517 0.94 7.09 -1.38
N LEU A 518 0.92 5.81 -1.75
CA LEU A 518 1.74 4.79 -1.11
C LEU A 518 3.24 5.13 -1.25
N GLN A 519 3.68 5.60 -2.41
CA GLN A 519 5.05 6.08 -2.61
C GLN A 519 5.35 7.29 -1.70
N ALA A 520 4.43 8.25 -1.58
CA ALA A 520 4.59 9.39 -0.68
C ALA A 520 4.68 8.95 0.80
N MET A 521 3.93 7.92 1.22
CA MET A 521 4.07 7.32 2.55
C MET A 521 5.46 6.68 2.77
N LYS A 522 6.01 6.00 1.77
CA LYS A 522 7.38 5.45 1.79
C LYS A 522 8.44 6.57 1.85
N GLU A 523 8.21 7.64 1.11
CA GLU A 523 9.13 8.79 1.00
C GLU A 523 8.70 9.96 1.89
N ILE A 524 8.07 9.69 3.01
CA ILE A 524 7.42 10.69 3.86
C ILE A 524 8.39 11.77 4.37
N HIS A 525 9.69 11.47 4.42
CA HIS A 525 10.74 12.42 4.79
C HIS A 525 10.73 13.69 3.91
N LYS A 526 10.16 13.63 2.71
CA LYS A 526 9.99 14.80 1.83
C LYS A 526 8.92 15.79 2.34
N PHE A 527 8.04 15.36 3.24
CA PHE A 527 6.89 16.11 3.75
C PHE A 527 7.04 16.51 5.23
N VAL A 528 8.21 16.28 5.81
CA VAL A 528 8.54 16.67 7.19
C VAL A 528 8.84 18.17 7.24
N LYS A 529 8.35 18.86 8.28
CA LYS A 529 8.63 20.27 8.51
C LYS A 529 10.04 20.51 9.06
N ASN A 530 10.50 19.63 9.93
CA ASN A 530 11.79 19.75 10.60
C ASN A 530 12.89 19.04 9.82
N GLU A 531 13.89 19.79 9.36
CA GLU A 531 14.99 19.23 8.55
C GLU A 531 15.86 18.21 9.31
N ASP A 532 15.99 18.30 10.64
CA ASP A 532 16.73 17.32 11.43
C ASP A 532 15.99 15.97 11.47
N LEU A 533 14.66 15.99 11.64
CA LEU A 533 13.83 14.80 11.61
C LEU A 533 13.75 14.17 10.20
N LYS A 534 13.99 14.95 9.15
CA LYS A 534 14.02 14.48 7.77
C LYS A 534 15.09 13.41 7.53
N LYS A 535 16.26 13.56 8.14
CA LYS A 535 17.35 12.58 8.04
C LYS A 535 16.98 11.26 8.72
N GLN A 536 16.31 11.34 9.86
CA GLN A 536 15.85 10.17 10.62
C GLN A 536 14.78 9.38 9.86
N LEU A 537 13.73 10.03 9.36
CA LEU A 537 12.69 9.36 8.55
C LEU A 537 13.21 8.82 7.22
N LYS A 538 14.32 9.34 6.70
CA LYS A 538 14.97 8.76 5.53
C LYS A 538 15.68 7.44 5.85
N ALA A 539 16.15 7.27 7.08
CA ALA A 539 16.76 6.01 7.54
C ALA A 539 15.69 4.94 7.84
N VAL A 540 14.50 5.36 8.23
CA VAL A 540 13.33 4.48 8.46
C VAL A 540 12.53 4.39 7.16
N SER A 541 11.92 3.23 6.88
CA SER A 541 11.19 2.93 5.63
C SER A 541 9.87 3.73 5.45
N GLY A 542 9.80 5.00 5.89
CA GLY A 542 8.60 5.84 5.79
C GLY A 542 7.61 5.67 6.94
N ILE A 543 6.34 6.04 6.73
CA ILE A 543 5.25 5.81 7.69
C ILE A 543 4.44 4.56 7.32
N GLY A 544 4.04 3.79 8.34
CA GLY A 544 3.39 2.49 8.17
C GLY A 544 4.36 1.42 7.67
N THR A 545 4.02 0.16 7.88
CA THR A 545 4.77 -0.98 7.36
C THR A 545 4.32 -1.33 5.95
N GLU A 546 5.13 -2.11 5.21
CA GLU A 546 4.76 -2.62 3.88
C GLU A 546 3.39 -3.30 3.86
N ALA A 547 3.09 -4.08 4.90
CA ALA A 547 1.82 -4.81 5.02
C ALA A 547 0.61 -3.92 5.34
N THR A 548 0.80 -2.73 5.91
CA THR A 548 -0.29 -1.89 6.44
C THR A 548 -0.63 -0.69 5.57
N ARG A 549 0.29 -0.19 4.73
CA ARG A 549 0.06 1.02 3.90
C ARG A 549 -1.16 0.89 2.99
N ALA A 550 -1.27 -0.24 2.27
CA ALA A 550 -2.41 -0.50 1.39
C ALA A 550 -3.74 -0.48 2.16
N ASN A 551 -3.80 -1.20 3.28
CA ASN A 551 -4.99 -1.26 4.14
C ASN A 551 -5.39 0.12 4.71
N ILE A 552 -4.41 0.98 5.04
CA ILE A 552 -4.68 2.35 5.52
C ILE A 552 -5.34 3.19 4.43
N ILE A 553 -4.84 3.12 3.19
CA ILE A 553 -5.43 3.83 2.05
C ILE A 553 -6.85 3.32 1.80
N ASP A 554 -7.06 2.01 1.77
CA ASP A 554 -8.38 1.40 1.58
C ASP A 554 -9.35 1.74 2.71
N GLU A 555 -8.87 1.77 3.95
CA GLU A 555 -9.70 2.17 5.10
C GLU A 555 -10.16 3.62 4.99
N LEU A 556 -9.30 4.55 4.58
CA LEU A 556 -9.64 5.95 4.37
C LEU A 556 -10.69 6.11 3.24
N ILE A 557 -10.58 5.31 2.17
CA ILE A 557 -11.54 5.31 1.07
C ILE A 557 -12.88 4.68 1.52
N SER A 558 -12.84 3.49 2.11
CA SER A 558 -14.04 2.74 2.50
C SER A 558 -14.86 3.42 3.61
N ARG A 559 -14.19 4.19 4.48
CA ARG A 559 -14.82 5.02 5.51
C ARG A 559 -15.29 6.38 4.98
N GLY A 560 -15.05 6.69 3.72
CA GLY A 560 -15.53 7.90 3.07
C GLY A 560 -14.75 9.17 3.43
N PHE A 561 -13.48 9.09 3.82
CA PHE A 561 -12.59 10.26 4.00
C PHE A 561 -11.94 10.68 2.68
N MET A 562 -11.72 9.72 1.79
CA MET A 562 -11.25 9.92 0.43
C MET A 562 -12.16 9.20 -0.56
N LYS A 563 -12.13 9.62 -1.81
CA LYS A 563 -12.79 8.95 -2.93
C LYS A 563 -11.85 8.82 -4.12
N THR A 564 -12.07 7.79 -4.92
CA THR A 564 -11.35 7.57 -6.19
C THR A 564 -12.20 8.03 -7.38
N SER A 565 -11.57 8.51 -8.44
CA SER A 565 -12.25 8.91 -9.67
C SER A 565 -11.45 8.55 -10.93
N GLY A 566 -12.17 8.25 -12.02
CA GLY A 566 -11.60 7.94 -13.33
C GLY A 566 -10.85 6.60 -13.40
N LYS A 567 -10.39 6.23 -14.60
CA LYS A 567 -9.63 4.98 -14.84
C LYS A 567 -8.30 4.94 -14.09
N LYS A 568 -7.67 6.08 -13.86
CA LYS A 568 -6.40 6.20 -13.12
C LYS A 568 -6.59 6.19 -11.60
N GLN A 569 -7.82 6.03 -11.09
CA GLN A 569 -8.14 6.01 -9.65
C GLN A 569 -7.59 7.25 -8.91
N VAL A 570 -7.78 8.44 -9.47
CA VAL A 570 -7.31 9.68 -8.86
C VAL A 570 -8.00 9.89 -7.51
N LEU A 571 -7.21 10.14 -6.46
CA LEU A 571 -7.68 10.39 -5.10
C LEU A 571 -8.06 11.84 -4.91
N SER A 572 -9.18 12.05 -4.23
CA SER A 572 -9.58 13.37 -3.71
C SER A 572 -10.22 13.22 -2.33
N PRO A 573 -10.06 14.21 -1.41
CA PRO A 573 -10.73 14.16 -0.13
C PRO A 573 -12.24 14.38 -0.30
N THR A 574 -13.00 13.88 0.66
CA THR A 574 -14.42 14.19 0.82
C THR A 574 -14.60 15.36 1.80
N GLU A 575 -15.81 15.88 1.97
CA GLU A 575 -16.13 16.85 3.01
C GLU A 575 -15.73 16.35 4.41
N THR A 576 -15.96 15.07 4.70
CA THR A 576 -15.53 14.43 5.96
C THR A 576 -14.00 14.36 6.08
N GLY A 577 -13.31 14.18 4.95
CA GLY A 577 -11.84 14.18 4.90
C GLY A 577 -11.27 15.56 5.21
N TYR A 578 -11.83 16.62 4.64
CA TYR A 578 -11.47 18.02 4.98
C TYR A 578 -11.76 18.30 6.46
N LEU A 579 -12.97 17.94 6.93
CA LEU A 579 -13.36 18.16 8.33
C LEU A 579 -12.38 17.50 9.31
N LEU A 580 -11.95 16.27 9.04
CA LEU A 580 -10.98 15.57 9.89
C LEU A 580 -9.65 16.32 9.95
N VAL A 581 -9.14 16.75 8.80
CA VAL A 581 -7.85 17.48 8.76
C VAL A 581 -7.97 18.86 9.40
N ASP A 582 -9.10 19.57 9.21
CA ASP A 582 -9.31 20.91 9.78
C ASP A 582 -9.57 20.89 11.29
N ALA A 583 -10.07 19.78 11.80
CA ALA A 583 -10.29 19.61 13.24
C ALA A 583 -9.01 19.35 14.03
N LEU A 584 -7.90 18.98 13.36
CA LEU A 584 -6.68 18.48 13.99
C LEU A 584 -5.55 19.52 13.95
N PRO A 585 -4.72 19.57 15.02
CA PRO A 585 -3.53 20.41 15.03
C PRO A 585 -2.40 19.79 14.18
N ASP A 586 -1.45 20.63 13.83
CA ASP A 586 -0.32 20.26 12.97
C ASP A 586 0.48 19.06 13.49
N GLU A 587 0.61 18.91 14.79
CA GLU A 587 1.32 17.82 15.45
C GLU A 587 0.76 16.43 15.04
N LEU A 588 -0.52 16.34 14.70
CA LEU A 588 -1.17 15.11 14.24
C LEU A 588 -1.25 14.98 12.70
N LEU A 589 -1.02 16.09 11.98
CA LEU A 589 -1.13 16.15 10.52
C LEU A 589 0.19 15.94 9.81
N TYR A 590 1.31 16.18 10.50
CA TYR A 590 2.66 15.98 9.95
C TYR A 590 3.30 14.71 10.51
N PRO A 591 4.22 14.10 9.77
CA PRO A 591 4.87 12.86 10.19
C PRO A 591 5.99 13.05 11.22
N ASP A 592 6.21 14.29 11.68
CA ASP A 592 7.30 14.68 12.59
C ASP A 592 7.25 13.88 13.89
N GLU A 593 6.07 13.77 14.52
CA GLU A 593 5.88 12.94 15.72
C GLU A 593 6.21 11.47 15.47
N THR A 594 5.92 10.96 14.27
CA THR A 594 6.28 9.59 13.90
C THR A 594 7.81 9.42 13.84
N ALA A 595 8.54 10.44 13.41
CA ALA A 595 10.02 10.42 13.38
C ALA A 595 10.59 10.32 14.80
N VAL A 596 10.09 11.17 15.70
CA VAL A 596 10.50 11.15 17.12
C VAL A 596 10.22 9.78 17.76
N TRP A 597 9.07 9.19 17.45
CA TRP A 597 8.76 7.85 17.97
C TRP A 597 9.72 6.79 17.47
N GLU A 598 9.97 6.74 16.17
CA GLU A 598 10.85 5.70 15.60
C GLU A 598 12.29 5.83 16.11
N GLU A 599 12.77 7.06 16.36
CA GLU A 599 14.05 7.28 17.02
C GLU A 599 14.06 6.69 18.43
N ARG A 600 13.09 7.04 19.27
CA ARG A 600 13.00 6.54 20.65
C ARG A 600 12.82 5.02 20.70
N LEU A 601 12.02 4.46 19.78
CA LEU A 601 11.85 3.01 19.68
C LEU A 601 13.14 2.30 19.21
N ALA A 602 13.98 2.94 18.40
CA ALA A 602 15.30 2.44 18.04
C ALA A 602 16.24 2.46 19.25
N LEU A 603 16.32 3.59 19.97
CA LEU A 603 17.09 3.71 21.22
C LEU A 603 16.66 2.66 22.26
N MET A 604 15.35 2.42 22.38
CA MET A 604 14.82 1.38 23.27
C MET A 604 15.29 -0.03 22.86
N SER A 605 15.35 -0.32 21.56
CA SER A 605 15.88 -1.59 21.06
C SER A 605 17.37 -1.80 21.40
N GLU A 606 18.11 -0.69 21.54
CA GLU A 606 19.52 -0.66 21.96
C GLU A 606 19.69 -0.62 23.49
N GLY A 607 18.61 -0.43 24.24
CA GLY A 607 18.59 -0.33 25.70
C GLY A 607 18.88 1.08 26.24
N GLU A 608 18.82 2.09 25.39
CA GLU A 608 19.09 3.50 25.74
C GLU A 608 17.83 4.30 26.10
N ASP A 609 16.62 3.76 25.88
CA ASP A 609 15.33 4.30 26.34
C ASP A 609 14.48 3.19 26.96
N THR A 610 13.43 3.56 27.70
CA THR A 610 12.56 2.64 28.44
C THR A 610 11.10 2.76 28.03
N LEU A 611 10.35 1.65 28.17
CA LEU A 611 8.90 1.60 27.93
C LEU A 611 8.15 2.64 28.76
N ASP A 612 8.46 2.75 30.05
CA ASP A 612 7.76 3.61 31.00
C ASP A 612 8.02 5.10 30.69
N SER A 613 9.27 5.47 30.40
CA SER A 613 9.63 6.84 29.98
C SER A 613 8.87 7.22 28.71
N PHE A 614 8.91 6.36 27.71
CA PHE A 614 8.24 6.59 26.43
C PHE A 614 6.73 6.77 26.60
N LEU A 615 6.05 5.87 27.32
CA LEU A 615 4.60 5.93 27.54
C LEU A 615 4.19 7.13 28.39
N SER A 616 4.99 7.49 29.43
CA SER A 616 4.75 8.69 30.23
C SER A 616 4.70 9.95 29.38
N ASP A 617 5.64 10.10 28.45
CA ASP A 617 5.64 11.24 27.55
C ASP A 617 4.47 11.23 26.55
N GLN A 618 4.05 10.04 26.10
CA GLN A 618 2.84 9.92 25.26
C GLN A 618 1.58 10.33 26.03
N VAL A 619 1.48 9.99 27.32
CA VAL A 619 0.36 10.42 28.17
C VAL A 619 0.36 11.93 28.36
N LYS A 620 1.52 12.56 28.58
CA LYS A 620 1.64 14.04 28.68
C LYS A 620 1.22 14.72 27.36
N PHE A 621 1.71 14.19 26.23
CA PHE A 621 1.33 14.70 24.91
C PHE A 621 -0.17 14.58 24.65
N LEU A 622 -0.75 13.44 25.01
CA LEU A 622 -2.18 13.17 24.92
C LEU A 622 -3.00 14.16 25.78
N GLN A 623 -2.59 14.38 27.04
CA GLN A 623 -3.22 15.34 27.94
C GLN A 623 -3.19 16.74 27.35
N LEU A 624 -2.03 17.20 26.86
CA LEU A 624 -1.88 18.51 26.24
C LEU A 624 -2.86 18.72 25.07
N LEU A 625 -3.04 17.70 24.22
CA LEU A 625 -3.95 17.80 23.08
C LEU A 625 -5.43 17.81 23.50
N ILE A 626 -5.78 17.06 24.54
CA ILE A 626 -7.14 17.04 25.09
C ILE A 626 -7.47 18.38 25.77
N ASP A 627 -6.54 18.93 26.53
CA ASP A 627 -6.72 20.23 27.23
C ASP A 627 -6.92 21.38 26.22
N LYS A 628 -6.22 21.33 25.05
CA LYS A 628 -6.43 22.30 23.96
C LYS A 628 -7.88 22.30 23.44
N LEU A 629 -8.65 21.23 23.60
CA LEU A 629 -10.05 21.15 23.16
C LEU A 629 -11.00 21.90 24.10
N GLY A 630 -10.59 22.23 25.34
CA GLY A 630 -11.31 23.11 26.26
C GLY A 630 -12.66 22.56 26.72
N PHE A 631 -12.79 21.25 26.92
CA PHE A 631 -14.05 20.62 27.38
C PHE A 631 -14.61 21.21 28.67
N ASP A 632 -13.77 21.61 29.61
CA ASP A 632 -14.20 22.21 30.89
C ASP A 632 -14.96 23.52 30.69
N LYS A 633 -14.58 24.32 29.70
CA LYS A 633 -15.26 25.58 29.35
C LYS A 633 -16.61 25.32 28.68
N GLN A 634 -16.73 24.24 27.94
CA GLN A 634 -17.97 23.86 27.24
C GLN A 634 -19.01 23.27 28.20
N VAL A 635 -18.58 22.49 29.18
CA VAL A 635 -19.47 21.95 30.23
C VAL A 635 -20.08 23.08 31.10
N ASN A 636 -19.29 24.09 31.43
CA ASN A 636 -19.72 25.23 32.20
C ASN A 636 -20.66 26.19 31.45
N SER A 637 -20.72 26.10 30.12
CA SER A 637 -21.62 26.93 29.28
C SER A 637 -23.05 26.38 29.16
N GLY A 638 -23.39 25.28 29.82
CA GLY A 638 -24.76 24.73 29.85
C GLY A 638 -25.17 24.01 28.56
N GLN A 639 -24.26 23.74 27.63
CA GLN A 639 -24.55 22.95 26.45
C GLN A 639 -24.76 21.47 26.83
N MET A 640 -25.96 20.95 26.54
CA MET A 640 -26.33 19.57 26.84
C MET A 640 -25.42 18.60 26.10
N MET A 641 -24.79 17.67 26.83
CA MET A 641 -23.93 16.63 26.25
C MET A 641 -24.71 15.69 25.31
N PRO A 642 -24.31 15.48 24.07
CA PRO A 642 -24.90 14.43 23.24
C PRO A 642 -24.55 13.06 23.83
N ASN A 643 -25.56 12.23 24.09
CA ASN A 643 -25.39 10.84 24.50
C ASN A 643 -24.77 10.06 23.34
N VAL A 644 -23.50 9.71 23.47
CA VAL A 644 -22.77 8.90 22.46
C VAL A 644 -22.76 7.43 22.88
N VAL A 645 -23.64 6.65 22.31
CA VAL A 645 -23.55 5.20 22.37
C VAL A 645 -22.61 4.74 21.25
N ARG A 646 -21.58 3.99 21.60
CA ARG A 646 -20.64 3.42 20.60
C ARG A 646 -21.40 2.51 19.65
N THR A 647 -21.47 2.87 18.38
CA THR A 647 -21.80 1.92 17.34
C THR A 647 -20.52 1.15 16.99
N ILE A 648 -20.33 -0.02 17.58
CA ILE A 648 -19.20 -0.91 17.27
C ILE A 648 -19.35 -1.38 15.83
N THR A 649 -18.49 -0.89 14.94
CA THR A 649 -18.38 -1.45 13.58
C THR A 649 -17.46 -2.67 13.62
N ASN A 650 -18.00 -3.79 14.07
CA ASN A 650 -17.41 -5.08 13.75
C ASN A 650 -17.81 -5.43 12.31
N GLN A 651 -16.89 -5.27 11.36
CA GLN A 651 -17.14 -5.49 9.93
C GLN A 651 -17.48 -6.94 9.55
N ASN A 652 -17.55 -7.86 10.51
CA ASN A 652 -17.90 -9.27 10.27
C ASN A 652 -19.19 -9.74 10.94
N ARG A 653 -20.00 -8.85 11.54
CA ARG A 653 -21.35 -9.21 12.00
C ARG A 653 -22.39 -8.35 11.26
N LYS A 654 -23.19 -8.97 10.40
CA LYS A 654 -24.40 -8.38 9.81
C LYS A 654 -25.23 -7.72 10.90
N ARG A 655 -25.37 -6.39 10.87
CA ARG A 655 -26.16 -5.61 11.81
C ARG A 655 -27.64 -5.66 11.51
N PRO A 656 -28.47 -5.57 12.56
CA PRO A 656 -29.77 -4.93 12.45
C PRO A 656 -29.60 -3.39 12.59
N MET A 657 -30.26 -2.61 11.74
CA MET A 657 -30.35 -1.15 11.90
C MET A 657 -31.19 -0.84 13.13
N ASP A 658 -30.67 0.04 13.99
CA ASP A 658 -31.42 0.61 15.11
C ASP A 658 -32.44 1.60 14.56
N ASN A 659 -33.71 1.33 14.84
CA ASN A 659 -34.78 2.30 14.69
C ASN A 659 -34.85 3.19 15.93
N GLU A 660 -35.24 4.45 15.68
CA GLU A 660 -35.72 5.41 16.67
C GLU A 660 -36.64 4.75 17.71
N ASN A 661 -36.70 5.29 18.92
CA ASN A 661 -37.58 4.87 20.02
C ASN A 661 -39.01 4.57 19.53
N VAL A 662 -39.25 3.35 19.13
CA VAL A 662 -40.61 2.86 18.86
C VAL A 662 -41.11 2.31 20.21
N ASP A 663 -42.20 2.84 20.68
CA ASP A 663 -42.90 2.29 21.83
C ASP A 663 -43.31 0.84 21.53
N LEU A 664 -42.61 -0.11 22.10
CA LEU A 664 -42.81 -1.55 21.86
C LEU A 664 -44.20 -2.00 22.23
N SER A 665 -44.92 -1.26 23.07
CA SER A 665 -46.30 -1.56 23.47
C SER A 665 -47.33 -1.44 22.32
N THR A 666 -46.98 -0.70 21.27
CA THR A 666 -47.83 -0.45 20.08
C THR A 666 -47.62 -1.47 18.96
N LEU A 667 -46.57 -2.31 19.06
CA LEU A 667 -46.24 -3.28 18.02
C LEU A 667 -46.94 -4.64 18.26
N PRO A 668 -47.37 -5.35 17.19
CA PRO A 668 -47.94 -6.68 17.32
C PRO A 668 -47.01 -7.69 17.99
N ILE A 669 -47.56 -8.51 18.88
CA ILE A 669 -46.78 -9.57 19.53
C ILE A 669 -46.39 -10.63 18.49
N CYS A 670 -45.19 -11.17 18.56
CA CYS A 670 -44.70 -12.19 17.65
C CYS A 670 -45.54 -13.49 17.79
N PRO A 671 -46.20 -13.96 16.71
CA PRO A 671 -47.07 -15.12 16.77
C PRO A 671 -46.33 -16.45 17.01
N LYS A 672 -45.02 -16.48 16.88
CA LYS A 672 -44.20 -17.67 17.06
C LYS A 672 -43.68 -17.84 18.48
N CYS A 673 -43.25 -16.77 19.13
CA CYS A 673 -42.63 -16.87 20.47
C CYS A 673 -43.48 -16.26 21.58
N ASN A 674 -44.48 -15.47 21.28
CA ASN A 674 -45.39 -14.75 22.19
C ASN A 674 -44.67 -13.91 23.28
N LYS A 675 -43.34 -13.62 23.06
CA LYS A 675 -42.48 -12.89 24.01
C LYS A 675 -41.84 -11.64 23.41
N GLY A 676 -41.68 -11.59 22.08
CA GLY A 676 -41.17 -10.43 21.34
C GLY A 676 -42.25 -9.77 20.51
N HIS A 677 -41.96 -8.58 19.97
CA HIS A 677 -42.84 -7.83 19.09
C HIS A 677 -42.37 -7.89 17.64
N MET A 678 -43.26 -7.71 16.66
CA MET A 678 -42.95 -7.68 15.24
C MET A 678 -42.53 -6.24 14.87
N GLN A 679 -41.26 -6.03 14.56
CA GLN A 679 -40.70 -4.74 14.20
C GLN A 679 -40.20 -4.73 12.76
N GLN A 680 -40.44 -3.64 12.04
CA GLN A 680 -39.97 -3.49 10.66
C GLN A 680 -38.45 -3.46 10.61
N ARG A 681 -37.90 -4.24 9.68
CA ARG A 681 -36.45 -4.32 9.41
C ARG A 681 -36.21 -4.33 7.91
N ASN A 682 -35.08 -3.79 7.48
CA ASN A 682 -34.66 -3.81 6.07
C ASN A 682 -33.71 -4.98 5.83
N GLY A 683 -34.05 -5.86 4.92
CA GLY A 683 -33.21 -6.99 4.50
C GLY A 683 -32.69 -6.83 3.08
N LYS A 684 -31.85 -7.76 2.64
CA LYS A 684 -31.24 -7.78 1.29
C LYS A 684 -32.28 -7.76 0.15
N TYR A 685 -33.50 -8.17 0.45
CA TYR A 685 -34.63 -8.33 -0.52
C TYR A 685 -35.79 -7.36 -0.25
N GLY A 686 -35.59 -6.33 0.57
CA GLY A 686 -36.62 -5.35 0.93
C GLY A 686 -36.93 -5.31 2.42
N ALA A 687 -37.91 -4.48 2.81
CA ALA A 687 -38.36 -4.34 4.19
C ALA A 687 -39.27 -5.53 4.59
N PHE A 688 -39.16 -5.99 5.84
CA PHE A 688 -39.94 -7.08 6.43
C PHE A 688 -40.15 -6.84 7.92
N LEU A 689 -41.15 -7.48 8.52
CA LEU A 689 -41.35 -7.51 9.96
C LEU A 689 -40.52 -8.67 10.58
N GLY A 690 -39.68 -8.38 11.54
CA GLY A 690 -38.87 -9.35 12.26
C GLY A 690 -39.12 -9.32 13.75
N CYS A 691 -39.09 -10.48 14.42
CA CYS A 691 -39.26 -10.54 15.87
C CYS A 691 -38.14 -9.83 16.65
N THR A 692 -38.49 -9.00 17.64
CA THR A 692 -37.53 -8.30 18.50
C THR A 692 -36.73 -9.24 19.40
N ASN A 693 -37.20 -10.48 19.62
CA ASN A 693 -36.51 -11.49 20.39
C ASN A 693 -35.48 -12.31 19.57
N TYR A 694 -35.00 -11.75 18.47
CA TYR A 694 -33.89 -12.34 17.69
C TYR A 694 -32.56 -12.17 18.48
N PRO A 695 -31.67 -13.17 18.53
CA PRO A 695 -31.63 -14.41 17.73
C PRO A 695 -32.39 -15.61 18.30
N THR A 696 -32.99 -15.49 19.45
CA THR A 696 -33.74 -16.59 20.11
C THR A 696 -34.99 -16.96 19.31
N CYS A 697 -35.67 -15.97 18.74
CA CYS A 697 -36.80 -16.16 17.80
C CYS A 697 -36.47 -15.60 16.42
N LYS A 698 -36.43 -16.42 15.40
CA LYS A 698 -36.11 -16.04 14.02
C LYS A 698 -37.34 -15.80 13.13
N HIS A 699 -38.49 -15.51 13.74
CA HIS A 699 -39.73 -15.30 13.00
C HIS A 699 -39.74 -14.00 12.21
N THR A 700 -40.17 -14.04 10.94
CA THR A 700 -40.29 -12.88 10.03
C THR A 700 -41.62 -12.93 9.29
N GLN A 701 -42.19 -11.76 8.94
CA GLN A 701 -43.40 -11.58 8.13
C GLN A 701 -43.21 -10.45 7.11
N PRO A 702 -43.88 -10.48 5.95
CA PRO A 702 -43.99 -9.35 5.02
C PRO A 702 -44.68 -8.15 5.67
N ILE A 703 -44.45 -6.93 5.19
CA ILE A 703 -45.03 -5.69 5.76
C ILE A 703 -46.47 -5.52 5.29
N ASP A 704 -46.81 -5.91 4.05
CA ASP A 704 -48.16 -5.83 3.50
C ASP A 704 -48.91 -7.14 3.73
N GLY A 705 -50.12 -7.04 4.25
CA GLY A 705 -50.94 -8.15 4.78
C GLY A 705 -51.40 -9.21 3.75
N GLU A 706 -50.61 -9.55 2.78
CA GLU A 706 -50.81 -10.72 1.93
C GLU A 706 -50.03 -11.91 2.49
N THR A 707 -50.77 -12.86 3.01
CA THR A 707 -50.33 -14.20 3.38
C THR A 707 -49.76 -14.92 2.17
N SER A 708 -48.43 -14.81 1.94
CA SER A 708 -47.78 -15.69 0.98
C SER A 708 -47.35 -16.98 1.67
N THR A 709 -48.21 -17.99 1.63
CA THR A 709 -47.80 -19.39 1.60
C THR A 709 -46.83 -19.54 0.42
N GLY A 710 -45.62 -20.08 0.68
CA GLY A 710 -44.49 -20.09 -0.25
C GLY A 710 -44.77 -20.79 -1.60
N GLU A 711 -45.30 -20.05 -2.53
CA GLU A 711 -45.24 -20.33 -3.96
C GLU A 711 -45.07 -18.97 -4.67
N SER A 712 -43.84 -18.61 -4.99
CA SER A 712 -43.60 -17.52 -5.91
C SER A 712 -43.95 -17.98 -7.33
N ASN A 713 -45.20 -17.86 -7.72
CA ASN A 713 -45.63 -17.99 -9.11
C ASN A 713 -45.10 -16.79 -9.90
N ILE A 714 -43.93 -16.97 -10.54
CA ILE A 714 -43.46 -16.04 -11.55
C ILE A 714 -44.40 -16.12 -12.73
N THR A 715 -45.12 -15.04 -13.04
CA THR A 715 -46.07 -14.98 -14.19
C THR A 715 -45.24 -15.09 -15.47
N VAL A 716 -45.51 -16.12 -16.27
CA VAL A 716 -44.81 -16.38 -17.54
C VAL A 716 -45.67 -15.76 -18.65
N SER A 717 -45.12 -14.84 -19.42
CA SER A 717 -45.81 -14.26 -20.58
C SER A 717 -45.93 -15.27 -21.74
N GLU A 718 -46.89 -15.05 -22.66
CA GLU A 718 -47.06 -15.93 -23.82
C GLU A 718 -45.81 -16.03 -24.70
N GLU A 719 -44.98 -14.95 -24.73
CA GLU A 719 -43.74 -14.95 -25.47
C GLU A 719 -42.63 -15.77 -24.79
N GLU A 720 -42.63 -15.86 -23.46
CA GLU A 720 -41.67 -16.63 -22.69
C GLU A 720 -41.97 -18.12 -22.62
N LYS A 721 -43.20 -18.53 -22.88
CA LYS A 721 -43.61 -19.96 -22.99
C LYS A 721 -42.88 -20.72 -24.09
N LYS A 722 -42.22 -19.99 -25.03
CA LYS A 722 -41.36 -20.59 -26.07
C LYS A 722 -40.08 -21.20 -25.49
N TYR A 723 -39.65 -20.76 -24.30
CA TYR A 723 -38.35 -21.11 -23.73
C TYR A 723 -38.49 -22.02 -22.52
N LYS A 724 -38.85 -23.28 -22.74
CA LYS A 724 -39.03 -24.28 -21.68
C LYS A 724 -37.71 -24.64 -21.01
N CYS A 725 -37.63 -24.66 -19.69
CA CYS A 725 -36.41 -24.98 -18.97
C CYS A 725 -35.92 -26.41 -19.26
N PRO A 726 -34.73 -26.61 -19.84
CA PRO A 726 -34.24 -27.95 -20.21
C PRO A 726 -33.86 -28.80 -19.00
N ARG A 727 -33.65 -28.18 -17.82
CA ARG A 727 -33.22 -28.87 -16.60
C ARG A 727 -34.39 -29.46 -15.82
N CYS A 728 -35.40 -28.68 -15.49
CA CYS A 728 -36.55 -29.18 -14.74
C CYS A 728 -37.70 -29.67 -15.64
N LYS A 729 -37.72 -29.28 -16.92
CA LYS A 729 -38.78 -29.64 -17.92
C LYS A 729 -40.18 -29.18 -17.55
N GLU A 730 -40.36 -28.45 -16.44
CA GLU A 730 -41.67 -27.97 -15.93
C GLU A 730 -41.78 -26.45 -16.02
N GLY A 731 -40.74 -25.71 -15.71
CA GLY A 731 -40.70 -24.24 -15.76
C GLY A 731 -40.30 -23.70 -17.13
N TYR A 732 -40.47 -22.41 -17.33
CA TYR A 732 -40.08 -21.65 -18.51
C TYR A 732 -39.04 -20.60 -18.12
N PHE A 733 -38.19 -20.14 -19.05
CA PHE A 733 -37.30 -19.04 -18.82
C PHE A 733 -38.03 -17.71 -18.89
N VAL A 734 -37.97 -16.94 -17.83
CA VAL A 734 -38.59 -15.63 -17.69
C VAL A 734 -37.46 -14.57 -17.63
N LYS A 735 -37.67 -13.47 -18.33
CA LYS A 735 -36.73 -12.36 -18.42
C LYS A 735 -36.71 -11.59 -17.11
N GLN A 736 -35.51 -11.37 -16.56
CA GLN A 736 -35.28 -10.61 -15.33
C GLN A 736 -34.18 -9.59 -15.54
N GLU A 737 -34.47 -8.32 -15.32
CA GLU A 737 -33.50 -7.24 -15.38
C GLU A 737 -32.98 -6.93 -13.98
N ALA A 738 -31.64 -6.93 -13.81
CA ALA A 738 -31.00 -6.56 -12.57
C ALA A 738 -29.69 -5.80 -12.87
N ARG A 739 -29.53 -4.60 -12.32
CA ARG A 739 -28.35 -3.73 -12.46
C ARG A 739 -27.97 -3.46 -13.93
N GLY A 740 -28.97 -3.20 -14.78
CA GLY A 740 -28.75 -2.90 -16.21
C GLY A 740 -28.32 -4.11 -17.06
N ARG A 741 -28.46 -5.34 -16.55
CA ARG A 741 -28.23 -6.59 -17.29
C ARG A 741 -29.48 -7.43 -17.29
N ILE A 742 -29.79 -7.99 -18.46
CA ILE A 742 -30.91 -8.90 -18.65
C ILE A 742 -30.41 -10.32 -18.49
N ASN A 743 -31.07 -11.10 -17.62
CA ASN A 743 -30.82 -12.52 -17.43
C ASN A 743 -32.18 -13.27 -17.56
N TRP A 744 -32.09 -14.52 -17.97
CA TRP A 744 -33.24 -15.42 -18.06
C TRP A 744 -33.17 -16.42 -16.92
N VAL A 745 -34.24 -16.54 -16.14
CA VAL A 745 -34.31 -17.41 -14.97
C VAL A 745 -35.51 -18.37 -15.09
N CYS A 746 -35.35 -19.59 -14.58
CA CYS A 746 -36.44 -20.56 -14.60
C CYS A 746 -37.62 -20.10 -13.72
N SER A 747 -38.85 -20.14 -14.22
CA SER A 747 -40.07 -19.77 -13.48
C SER A 747 -40.32 -20.66 -12.26
N ASN A 748 -39.85 -21.93 -12.29
CA ASN A 748 -39.94 -22.85 -11.15
C ASN A 748 -38.70 -22.68 -10.23
N ARG A 749 -38.51 -21.47 -9.71
CA ARG A 749 -37.32 -21.14 -8.91
C ARG A 749 -37.23 -21.83 -7.55
N SER A 750 -38.35 -22.26 -7.00
CA SER A 750 -38.38 -23.01 -5.74
C SER A 750 -37.66 -24.37 -5.87
N GLN A 751 -37.77 -24.99 -7.03
CA GLN A 751 -37.18 -26.32 -7.30
C GLN A 751 -36.03 -26.30 -8.32
N CYS A 752 -35.95 -25.24 -9.16
CA CYS A 752 -34.95 -25.14 -10.23
C CYS A 752 -34.23 -23.79 -10.26
N LYS A 753 -32.95 -23.77 -9.90
CA LYS A 753 -32.11 -22.55 -9.89
C LYS A 753 -31.44 -22.24 -11.24
N THR A 754 -31.89 -22.83 -12.34
CA THR A 754 -31.28 -22.64 -13.66
C THR A 754 -31.49 -21.20 -14.13
N GLN A 755 -30.44 -20.59 -14.63
CA GLN A 755 -30.41 -19.25 -15.22
C GLN A 755 -29.42 -19.20 -16.37
N CYS A 756 -29.61 -18.29 -17.32
CA CYS A 756 -28.69 -18.04 -18.44
C CYS A 756 -28.72 -16.56 -18.85
N SER A 757 -27.68 -16.14 -19.59
CA SER A 757 -27.55 -14.76 -20.09
C SER A 757 -28.51 -14.50 -21.25
N ASP A 758 -28.80 -13.23 -21.51
CA ASP A 758 -29.55 -12.77 -22.70
C ASP A 758 -28.61 -12.67 -23.90
N VAL A 759 -29.08 -13.15 -25.04
CA VAL A 759 -28.42 -12.96 -26.34
C VAL A 759 -29.46 -12.41 -27.30
N ASN A 760 -29.41 -11.11 -27.57
CA ASN A 760 -30.35 -10.41 -28.46
C ASN A 760 -31.82 -10.66 -28.14
N GLY A 761 -32.20 -10.64 -26.86
CA GLY A 761 -33.59 -10.85 -26.43
C GLY A 761 -33.99 -12.31 -26.29
N THR A 762 -33.07 -13.26 -26.38
CA THR A 762 -33.28 -14.70 -26.31
C THR A 762 -32.42 -15.34 -25.25
N PRO A 763 -32.88 -16.35 -24.46
CA PRO A 763 -32.01 -17.08 -23.54
C PRO A 763 -30.84 -17.74 -24.29
N SER A 764 -29.62 -17.55 -23.80
CA SER A 764 -28.39 -17.99 -24.49
C SER A 764 -28.36 -19.47 -24.87
N ILE A 765 -29.06 -20.33 -24.15
CA ILE A 765 -29.21 -21.76 -24.46
C ILE A 765 -30.17 -22.04 -25.64
N TYR A 766 -30.91 -21.04 -26.13
CA TYR A 766 -31.80 -21.12 -27.28
C TYR A 766 -31.31 -20.26 -28.47
N ALA A 767 -30.30 -19.43 -28.28
CA ALA A 767 -29.78 -18.49 -29.29
C ALA A 767 -29.02 -19.18 -30.45
N ASN A 768 -28.67 -20.46 -30.31
CA ASN A 768 -27.94 -21.25 -31.31
C ASN A 768 -28.72 -22.47 -31.83
N LYS A 769 -30.09 -22.44 -31.72
CA LYS A 769 -30.93 -23.47 -32.30
C LYS A 769 -31.80 -22.90 -33.41
#